data_75a17a5df5e468fbb548d95d571075a1
#
_entry.id   75a17a5df5e468fbb548d95d571075a1
#
_cell.length_a   1.000
_cell.length_b   1.000
_cell.length_c   1.000
_cell.angle_alpha   90.00
_cell.angle_beta   90.00
_cell.angle_gamma   90.00
#
_symmetry.space_group_name_H-M   'P 1'
#
loop_
_entity.id
_entity.type
_entity.pdbx_description
1 polymer ?
#
loop_
_entity_poly.entity_id
_entity_poly.type
_entity_poly.pdbx_seq_one_letter_code
_entity_poly.pdbx_strand_id
1 'polypeptide(L)'
;MTRLPVRAPEVAAVAVLLALVALYAASPLFAVDLFWHLKLGEVIRDTGAIPRTDLLSAVHPDRPYVQFNWLWEWLVALVVEHFGLRGVRVAQSLVLVGTFALLYRACRRAFGIRTLAFAFSALALVLFEDRFQARPSALVLGFFVLTLPLLLDVETRARRATPWAVAAIAVAWSNLHGGESVLLVLSLGAVLAGEIAHRVWLRRADAAVGRAGLLLAVAVAGLLLSPTLLDGIRHWWTAVVPQIESGNEEWLPSYTMLRNGWRPAFILIALGPTAVAIAYVAEQVRVVRARGRDAIDVREWLLCAGYLVLAHHAVRNAFLCLLPLAFVVRRRAQMWSAAEAAVRRRGAGQVASVAAALLLAISFEDAVLHGYGSLERARTIFASDLAPATYPEFTARFLREAGVEGGILNDGRWGGYLSWLLWPRCGTFVDSRHDLTPEMWPIFLRSHDPLQRPQMMARAFAGYGTELSAFRAPTFPTLRPDPGWHLLFKAGDEEIFQHERGAHAAANVARLRRWLAARGVADAGTLSPDALGEAAAGIGARVWLAAPMQRLKLRDARREQASADAATRVHGLREEGATLWQAGLYAEAARVLARGLVIDPEDAKARHFLALCLFASGDADGARAQIPSLTRLQARLTPVQRGRIAQLARALDAGAR
;
A
#
# COMPACT_ATOMS: atom_id res chain seq x y z
N MET A 1 3.06 40.75 11.67
CA MET A 1 3.66 39.48 11.19
C MET A 1 5.01 39.81 10.56
N THR A 2 6.10 39.72 11.33
CA THR A 2 7.45 39.93 10.78
C THR A 2 7.85 38.76 9.89
N ARG A 3 8.12 39.07 8.61
CA ARG A 3 8.69 38.08 7.66
C ARG A 3 10.10 37.73 8.13
N LEU A 4 10.30 36.48 8.58
CA LEU A 4 11.65 36.00 8.89
C LEU A 4 12.45 35.91 7.58
N PRO A 5 13.65 36.50 7.49
CA PRO A 5 14.45 36.50 6.26
C PRO A 5 14.84 35.04 5.91
N VAL A 6 14.63 34.67 4.66
CA VAL A 6 15.01 33.35 4.13
C VAL A 6 16.44 33.42 3.62
N ARG A 7 17.30 32.45 4.01
CA ARG A 7 18.70 32.38 3.54
C ARG A 7 18.85 31.31 2.47
N ALA A 8 19.73 31.51 1.51
CA ALA A 8 19.95 30.55 0.40
C ALA A 8 20.17 29.09 0.84
N PRO A 9 20.94 28.75 1.89
CA PRO A 9 21.08 27.37 2.36
C PRO A 9 19.77 26.77 2.89
N GLU A 10 18.89 27.58 3.48
CA GLU A 10 17.57 27.12 3.93
C GLU A 10 16.68 26.76 2.75
N VAL A 11 16.68 27.59 1.70
CA VAL A 11 15.92 27.32 0.48
C VAL A 11 16.39 26.01 -0.16
N ALA A 12 17.70 25.81 -0.28
CA ALA A 12 18.28 24.60 -0.85
C ALA A 12 17.90 23.35 -0.04
N ALA A 13 18.00 23.40 1.30
CA ALA A 13 17.63 22.26 2.15
C ALA A 13 16.13 21.91 2.04
N VAL A 14 15.25 22.92 2.07
CA VAL A 14 13.81 22.70 1.91
C VAL A 14 13.49 22.19 0.50
N ALA A 15 14.17 22.70 -0.52
CA ALA A 15 13.99 22.20 -1.90
C ALA A 15 14.37 20.72 -2.02
N VAL A 16 15.45 20.27 -1.36
CA VAL A 16 15.83 18.84 -1.31
C VAL A 16 14.76 18.01 -0.62
N LEU A 17 14.25 18.45 0.54
CA LEU A 17 13.14 17.75 1.22
C LEU A 17 11.92 17.62 0.32
N LEU A 18 11.48 18.72 -0.30
CA LEU A 18 10.31 18.73 -1.16
C LEU A 18 10.52 17.91 -2.45
N ALA A 19 11.75 17.89 -2.98
CA ALA A 19 12.11 17.06 -4.12
C ALA A 19 12.03 15.56 -3.77
N LEU A 20 12.48 15.16 -2.57
CA LEU A 20 12.30 13.77 -2.09
C LEU A 20 10.82 13.42 -1.91
N VAL A 21 10.04 14.30 -1.27
CA VAL A 21 8.59 14.11 -1.16
C VAL A 21 7.94 13.93 -2.53
N ALA A 22 8.31 14.77 -3.51
CA ALA A 22 7.82 14.67 -4.88
C ALA A 22 8.23 13.36 -5.54
N LEU A 23 9.47 12.90 -5.34
CA LEU A 23 9.97 11.64 -5.88
C LEU A 23 9.16 10.44 -5.36
N TYR A 24 8.92 10.38 -4.04
CA TYR A 24 8.08 9.35 -3.43
C TYR A 24 6.64 9.40 -3.96
N ALA A 25 6.03 10.58 -3.94
CA ALA A 25 4.65 10.77 -4.36
C ALA A 25 4.42 10.53 -5.86
N ALA A 26 5.45 10.75 -6.70
CA ALA A 26 5.41 10.50 -8.13
C ALA A 26 5.69 9.03 -8.51
N SER A 27 5.92 8.14 -7.55
CA SER A 27 6.08 6.71 -7.79
C SER A 27 4.87 6.14 -8.53
N PRO A 28 5.03 5.07 -9.33
CA PRO A 28 3.91 4.36 -9.92
C PRO A 28 2.88 3.94 -8.88
N LEU A 29 1.62 3.98 -9.25
CA LEU A 29 0.51 3.64 -8.35
C LEU A 29 0.61 2.19 -7.90
N PHE A 30 0.61 1.96 -6.59
CA PHE A 30 0.68 0.63 -5.97
C PHE A 30 -0.40 0.40 -4.90
N ALA A 31 -1.24 1.41 -4.63
CA ALA A 31 -2.33 1.31 -3.66
C ALA A 31 -3.41 0.36 -4.16
N VAL A 32 -3.56 -0.77 -3.52
CA VAL A 32 -4.59 -1.77 -3.86
C VAL A 32 -6.02 -1.22 -3.69
N ASP A 33 -6.19 -0.22 -2.82
CA ASP A 33 -7.48 0.42 -2.55
C ASP A 33 -7.91 1.41 -3.65
N LEU A 34 -6.96 2.01 -4.37
CA LEU A 34 -7.23 3.10 -5.32
C LEU A 34 -8.39 2.76 -6.27
N PHE A 35 -8.40 1.55 -6.80
CA PHE A 35 -9.27 1.21 -7.91
C PHE A 35 -10.72 0.94 -7.52
N TRP A 36 -10.99 0.37 -6.35
CA TRP A 36 -12.38 0.29 -5.88
C TRP A 36 -12.91 1.68 -5.49
N HIS A 37 -12.08 2.53 -4.89
CA HIS A 37 -12.43 3.93 -4.67
C HIS A 37 -12.75 4.65 -5.99
N LEU A 38 -11.90 4.43 -7.01
CA LEU A 38 -12.09 5.03 -8.32
C LEU A 38 -13.42 4.59 -8.95
N LYS A 39 -13.72 3.27 -8.89
CA LYS A 39 -15.01 2.75 -9.41
C LYS A 39 -16.20 3.36 -8.68
N LEU A 40 -16.17 3.45 -7.36
CA LEU A 40 -17.26 4.06 -6.59
C LEU A 40 -17.38 5.56 -6.88
N GLY A 41 -16.26 6.26 -7.08
CA GLY A 41 -16.25 7.65 -7.52
C GLY A 41 -16.88 7.84 -8.91
N GLU A 42 -16.63 6.94 -9.86
CA GLU A 42 -17.33 6.90 -11.15
C GLU A 42 -18.84 6.71 -10.97
N VAL A 43 -19.26 5.77 -10.12
CA VAL A 43 -20.68 5.55 -9.83
C VAL A 43 -21.32 6.81 -9.23
N ILE A 44 -20.66 7.46 -8.26
CA ILE A 44 -21.17 8.72 -7.66
C ILE A 44 -21.31 9.81 -8.72
N ARG A 45 -20.32 9.96 -9.60
CA ARG A 45 -20.35 10.95 -10.69
C ARG A 45 -21.50 10.68 -11.66
N ASP A 46 -21.66 9.43 -12.07
CA ASP A 46 -22.61 9.06 -13.13
C ASP A 46 -24.05 9.03 -12.63
N THR A 47 -24.27 8.70 -11.36
CA THR A 47 -25.61 8.60 -10.75
C THR A 47 -26.01 9.84 -9.95
N GLY A 48 -25.06 10.68 -9.55
CA GLY A 48 -25.30 11.78 -8.61
C GLY A 48 -25.63 11.34 -7.19
N ALA A 49 -25.48 10.05 -6.86
CA ALA A 49 -25.86 9.48 -5.58
C ALA A 49 -24.68 8.70 -4.94
N ILE A 50 -24.58 8.77 -3.62
CA ILE A 50 -23.59 7.98 -2.86
C ILE A 50 -24.15 6.56 -2.66
N PRO A 51 -23.47 5.51 -3.15
CA PRO A 51 -23.90 4.13 -2.96
C PRO A 51 -24.00 3.78 -1.46
N ARG A 52 -25.02 3.05 -1.09
CA ARG A 52 -25.25 2.60 0.29
C ARG A 52 -25.16 1.07 0.45
N THR A 53 -24.84 0.38 -0.64
CA THR A 53 -24.62 -1.06 -0.67
C THR A 53 -23.31 -1.42 -1.35
N ASP A 54 -22.83 -2.63 -1.16
CA ASP A 54 -21.58 -3.14 -1.74
C ASP A 54 -21.76 -3.58 -3.19
N LEU A 55 -21.99 -2.61 -4.08
CA LEU A 55 -22.24 -2.84 -5.50
C LEU A 55 -21.17 -3.69 -6.21
N LEU A 56 -19.93 -3.69 -5.72
CA LEU A 56 -18.79 -4.33 -6.39
C LEU A 56 -18.69 -5.82 -6.07
N SER A 57 -19.36 -6.27 -5.00
CA SER A 57 -19.35 -7.67 -4.58
C SER A 57 -20.12 -8.56 -5.56
N ALA A 58 -19.50 -9.69 -5.97
CA ALA A 58 -20.19 -10.75 -6.70
C ALA A 58 -21.14 -11.56 -5.82
N VAL A 59 -20.97 -11.47 -4.50
CA VAL A 59 -21.58 -12.37 -3.52
C VAL A 59 -22.73 -11.70 -2.78
N HIS A 60 -22.53 -10.47 -2.33
CA HIS A 60 -23.47 -9.70 -1.52
C HIS A 60 -23.62 -8.25 -2.01
N PRO A 61 -24.07 -8.01 -3.24
CA PRO A 61 -24.14 -6.64 -3.80
C PRO A 61 -25.11 -5.73 -3.04
N ASP A 62 -26.10 -6.30 -2.34
CA ASP A 62 -27.11 -5.55 -1.58
C ASP A 62 -26.72 -5.32 -0.12
N ARG A 63 -25.57 -5.82 0.32
CA ARG A 63 -25.08 -5.62 1.69
C ARG A 63 -24.87 -4.14 1.98
N PRO A 64 -25.38 -3.62 3.14
CA PRO A 64 -25.15 -2.23 3.50
C PRO A 64 -23.65 -1.89 3.56
N TYR A 65 -23.27 -0.80 2.92
CA TYR A 65 -21.90 -0.28 2.87
C TYR A 65 -21.88 1.22 3.10
N VAL A 66 -20.86 1.72 3.80
CA VAL A 66 -20.74 3.15 4.15
C VAL A 66 -19.53 3.76 3.45
N GLN A 67 -19.80 4.78 2.61
CA GLN A 67 -18.78 5.50 1.85
C GLN A 67 -18.18 6.64 2.68
N PHE A 68 -17.14 6.35 3.48
CA PHE A 68 -16.48 7.37 4.31
C PHE A 68 -15.69 8.41 3.53
N ASN A 69 -15.32 8.09 2.29
CA ASN A 69 -14.38 8.85 1.49
C ASN A 69 -15.03 9.37 0.21
N TRP A 70 -16.37 9.48 0.19
CA TRP A 70 -17.16 9.73 -1.03
C TRP A 70 -16.68 10.95 -1.83
N LEU A 71 -16.28 12.04 -1.17
CA LEU A 71 -15.82 13.24 -1.86
C LEU A 71 -14.44 13.03 -2.48
N TRP A 72 -13.53 12.32 -1.80
CA TRP A 72 -12.24 11.96 -2.37
C TRP A 72 -12.40 11.02 -3.57
N GLU A 73 -13.28 10.03 -3.47
CA GLU A 73 -13.62 9.09 -4.54
C GLU A 73 -14.12 9.82 -5.78
N TRP A 74 -15.08 10.73 -5.60
CA TRP A 74 -15.61 11.56 -6.67
C TRP A 74 -14.53 12.45 -7.32
N LEU A 75 -13.67 13.10 -6.51
CA LEU A 75 -12.58 13.94 -7.01
C LEU A 75 -11.55 13.13 -7.79
N VAL A 76 -11.18 11.95 -7.32
CA VAL A 76 -10.21 11.08 -8.02
C VAL A 76 -10.80 10.57 -9.33
N ALA A 77 -12.08 10.22 -9.37
CA ALA A 77 -12.76 9.85 -10.62
C ALA A 77 -12.72 10.98 -11.65
N LEU A 78 -12.97 12.24 -11.23
CA LEU A 78 -12.83 13.41 -12.11
C LEU A 78 -11.40 13.60 -12.61
N VAL A 79 -10.41 13.42 -11.73
CA VAL A 79 -8.98 13.52 -12.14
C VAL A 79 -8.63 12.45 -13.16
N VAL A 80 -9.11 11.22 -12.99
CA VAL A 80 -8.83 10.14 -13.95
C VAL A 80 -9.55 10.36 -15.27
N GLU A 81 -10.78 10.85 -15.24
CA GLU A 81 -11.53 11.19 -16.46
C GLU A 81 -10.80 12.20 -17.34
N HIS A 82 -10.24 13.27 -16.74
CA HIS A 82 -9.65 14.37 -17.50
C HIS A 82 -8.15 14.19 -17.76
N PHE A 83 -7.42 13.51 -16.86
CA PHE A 83 -5.96 13.46 -16.87
C PHE A 83 -5.39 12.03 -16.80
N GLY A 84 -6.25 11.00 -16.76
CA GLY A 84 -5.85 9.61 -16.59
C GLY A 84 -5.21 9.32 -15.23
N LEU A 85 -4.65 8.13 -15.08
CA LEU A 85 -3.97 7.71 -13.84
C LEU A 85 -2.74 8.57 -13.54
N ARG A 86 -2.08 9.12 -14.56
CA ARG A 86 -0.97 10.06 -14.38
C ARG A 86 -1.42 11.34 -13.65
N GLY A 87 -2.64 11.79 -13.89
CA GLY A 87 -3.25 12.90 -13.17
C GLY A 87 -3.34 12.66 -11.66
N VAL A 88 -3.65 11.44 -11.25
CA VAL A 88 -3.69 11.06 -9.82
C VAL A 88 -2.30 11.18 -9.19
N ARG A 89 -1.24 10.70 -9.86
CA ARG A 89 0.15 10.82 -9.39
C ARG A 89 0.57 12.27 -9.20
N VAL A 90 0.23 13.11 -10.17
CA VAL A 90 0.53 14.56 -10.11
C VAL A 90 -0.25 15.23 -8.99
N ALA A 91 -1.56 15.00 -8.89
CA ALA A 91 -2.41 15.58 -7.85
C ALA A 91 -1.93 15.20 -6.45
N GLN A 92 -1.62 13.91 -6.24
CA GLN A 92 -1.07 13.43 -4.97
C GLN A 92 0.28 14.08 -4.65
N SER A 93 1.18 14.20 -5.64
CA SER A 93 2.47 14.85 -5.46
C SER A 93 2.30 16.31 -5.03
N LEU A 94 1.40 17.05 -5.66
CA LEU A 94 1.11 18.44 -5.29
C LEU A 94 0.56 18.56 -3.86
N VAL A 95 -0.36 17.68 -3.47
CA VAL A 95 -0.94 17.64 -2.12
C VAL A 95 0.14 17.35 -1.07
N LEU A 96 0.97 16.34 -1.28
CA LEU A 96 2.01 15.96 -0.33
C LEU A 96 3.13 16.98 -0.25
N VAL A 97 3.61 17.51 -1.38
CA VAL A 97 4.60 18.61 -1.40
C VAL A 97 4.05 19.85 -0.68
N GLY A 98 2.80 20.21 -0.93
CA GLY A 98 2.12 21.30 -0.23
C GLY A 98 2.00 21.05 1.28
N THR A 99 1.67 19.82 1.68
CA THR A 99 1.59 19.39 3.08
C THR A 99 2.94 19.54 3.78
N PHE A 100 4.03 19.05 3.20
CA PHE A 100 5.37 19.16 3.79
C PHE A 100 5.89 20.59 3.82
N ALA A 101 5.58 21.41 2.82
CA ALA A 101 5.88 22.84 2.84
C ALA A 101 5.14 23.56 3.98
N LEU A 102 3.86 23.23 4.21
CA LEU A 102 3.07 23.75 5.32
C LEU A 102 3.60 23.24 6.67
N LEU A 103 3.98 21.97 6.77
CA LEU A 103 4.58 21.38 7.98
C LEU A 103 5.86 22.12 8.36
N TYR A 104 6.78 22.26 7.41
CA TYR A 104 8.02 23.01 7.64
C TYR A 104 7.73 24.44 8.13
N ARG A 105 6.79 25.14 7.47
CA ARG A 105 6.38 26.50 7.86
C ARG A 105 5.78 26.56 9.27
N ALA A 106 4.92 25.58 9.63
CA ALA A 106 4.31 25.49 10.96
C ALA A 106 5.37 25.24 12.03
N CYS A 107 6.26 24.28 11.82
CA CYS A 107 7.35 23.95 12.72
C CYS A 107 8.35 25.11 12.85
N ARG A 108 8.69 25.79 11.75
CA ARG A 108 9.56 26.97 11.78
C ARG A 108 9.00 28.10 12.64
N ARG A 109 7.67 28.31 12.60
CA ARG A 109 7.00 29.32 13.45
C ARG A 109 6.96 28.87 14.91
N ALA A 110 6.67 27.58 15.15
CA ALA A 110 6.54 27.03 16.50
C ALA A 110 7.89 26.96 17.23
N PHE A 111 8.96 26.59 16.54
CA PHE A 111 10.28 26.34 17.14
C PHE A 111 11.23 27.55 17.07
N GLY A 112 11.05 28.45 16.11
CA GLY A 112 11.93 29.59 15.89
C GLY A 112 13.33 29.21 15.36
N ILE A 113 13.67 27.93 15.27
CA ILE A 113 14.97 27.40 14.84
C ILE A 113 14.78 26.59 13.55
N ARG A 114 15.45 27.01 12.47
CA ARG A 114 15.27 26.46 11.12
C ARG A 114 15.66 25.00 11.01
N THR A 115 16.83 24.66 11.55
CA THR A 115 17.38 23.31 11.49
C THR A 115 16.51 22.30 12.27
N LEU A 116 15.92 22.72 13.39
CA LEU A 116 14.97 21.87 14.12
C LEU A 116 13.67 21.66 13.35
N ALA A 117 13.15 22.71 12.69
CA ALA A 117 11.97 22.58 11.84
C ALA A 117 12.24 21.67 10.64
N PHE A 118 13.43 21.76 10.05
CA PHE A 118 13.84 20.91 8.95
C PHE A 118 14.01 19.44 9.38
N ALA A 119 14.73 19.18 10.48
CA ALA A 119 14.90 17.83 11.03
C ALA A 119 13.56 17.18 11.42
N PHE A 120 12.64 17.97 11.99
CA PHE A 120 11.30 17.52 12.33
C PHE A 120 10.51 17.14 11.07
N SER A 121 10.61 17.94 10.00
CA SER A 121 9.94 17.64 8.73
C SER A 121 10.55 16.42 8.03
N ALA A 122 11.88 16.23 8.13
CA ALA A 122 12.55 15.02 7.63
C ALA A 122 12.15 13.77 8.43
N LEU A 123 11.98 13.87 9.74
CA LEU A 123 11.45 12.78 10.57
C LEU A 123 10.01 12.44 10.19
N ALA A 124 9.18 13.47 9.95
CA ALA A 124 7.81 13.27 9.49
C ALA A 124 7.76 12.54 8.13
N LEU A 125 8.71 12.78 7.22
CA LEU A 125 8.81 12.06 5.96
C LEU A 125 8.99 10.56 6.20
N VAL A 126 9.93 10.16 7.07
CA VAL A 126 10.17 8.74 7.38
C VAL A 126 8.97 8.09 8.08
N LEU A 127 8.37 8.78 9.05
CA LEU A 127 7.23 8.22 9.82
C LEU A 127 5.91 8.16 9.04
N PHE A 128 5.81 8.88 7.93
CA PHE A 128 4.60 8.94 7.11
C PHE A 128 4.74 8.24 5.76
N GLU A 129 5.88 7.63 5.48
CA GLU A 129 6.21 7.03 4.18
C GLU A 129 5.19 6.02 3.70
N ASP A 130 4.73 5.12 4.56
CA ASP A 130 3.70 4.12 4.24
C ASP A 130 2.40 4.72 3.67
N ARG A 131 2.13 6.01 3.96
CA ARG A 131 0.92 6.71 3.54
C ARG A 131 1.08 7.51 2.24
N PHE A 132 2.22 7.38 1.56
CA PHE A 132 2.44 7.98 0.25
C PHE A 132 1.71 7.24 -0.90
N GLN A 133 0.76 6.39 -0.56
CA GLN A 133 -0.09 5.70 -1.51
C GLN A 133 -1.25 6.62 -1.95
N ALA A 134 -1.73 6.40 -3.20
CA ALA A 134 -2.88 7.13 -3.75
C ALA A 134 -4.20 6.64 -3.14
N ARG A 135 -4.43 7.02 -1.89
CA ARG A 135 -5.63 6.71 -1.12
C ARG A 135 -5.97 7.86 -0.15
N PRO A 136 -7.21 7.94 0.37
CA PRO A 136 -7.64 9.05 1.23
C PRO A 136 -6.74 9.29 2.44
N SER A 137 -6.12 8.23 2.98
CA SER A 137 -5.22 8.32 4.14
C SER A 137 -3.98 9.20 3.91
N ALA A 138 -3.59 9.46 2.66
CA ALA A 138 -2.52 10.42 2.36
C ALA A 138 -2.86 11.87 2.78
N LEU A 139 -4.15 12.20 2.91
CA LEU A 139 -4.61 13.54 3.33
C LEU A 139 -4.47 13.77 4.84
N VAL A 140 -4.35 12.70 5.64
CA VAL A 140 -4.37 12.79 7.12
C VAL A 140 -3.24 13.65 7.65
N LEU A 141 -2.02 13.54 7.08
CA LEU A 141 -0.92 14.42 7.46
C LEU A 141 -1.25 15.89 7.17
N GLY A 142 -1.91 16.17 6.04
CA GLY A 142 -2.35 17.53 5.69
C GLY A 142 -3.29 18.10 6.73
N PHE A 143 -4.31 17.34 7.14
CA PHE A 143 -5.24 17.76 8.19
C PHE A 143 -4.55 17.88 9.54
N PHE A 144 -3.66 16.95 9.89
CA PHE A 144 -2.83 17.04 11.10
C PHE A 144 -2.02 18.36 11.10
N VAL A 145 -1.35 18.70 9.99
CA VAL A 145 -0.57 19.92 9.85
C VAL A 145 -1.42 21.18 9.97
N LEU A 146 -2.64 21.18 9.41
CA LEU A 146 -3.57 22.29 9.53
C LEU A 146 -4.07 22.49 10.97
N THR A 147 -4.18 21.40 11.74
CA THR A 147 -4.59 21.48 13.16
C THR A 147 -3.43 21.78 14.11
N LEU A 148 -2.19 21.51 13.72
CA LEU A 148 -1.01 21.65 14.57
C LEU A 148 -0.88 23.03 15.25
N PRO A 149 -1.06 24.20 14.57
CA PRO A 149 -1.03 25.49 15.22
C PRO A 149 -2.15 25.67 16.25
N LEU A 150 -3.32 25.07 16.00
CA LEU A 150 -4.46 25.09 16.92
C LEU A 150 -4.15 24.32 18.21
N LEU A 151 -3.44 23.20 18.12
CA LEU A 151 -3.11 22.36 19.26
C LEU A 151 -1.92 22.91 20.05
N LEU A 152 -0.91 23.46 19.37
CA LEU A 152 0.28 23.99 20.00
C LEU A 152 0.11 25.38 20.64
N ASP A 153 -0.84 26.20 20.16
CA ASP A 153 -0.86 27.63 20.47
C ASP A 153 -2.21 28.14 20.97
N VAL A 154 -2.22 28.60 22.22
CA VAL A 154 -3.43 29.17 22.86
C VAL A 154 -3.88 30.44 22.13
N GLU A 155 -2.95 31.28 21.67
CA GLU A 155 -3.29 32.53 20.97
C GLU A 155 -3.99 32.21 19.64
N THR A 156 -3.59 31.14 18.94
CA THR A 156 -4.27 30.68 17.74
C THR A 156 -5.71 30.31 18.03
N ARG A 157 -5.98 29.61 19.14
CA ARG A 157 -7.35 29.28 19.58
C ARG A 157 -8.21 30.51 19.88
N ALA A 158 -7.59 31.55 20.39
CA ALA A 158 -8.28 32.79 20.74
C ALA A 158 -8.68 33.68 19.57
N ARG A 159 -8.10 33.48 18.37
CA ARG A 159 -8.36 34.32 17.18
C ARG A 159 -9.82 34.22 16.75
N ARG A 160 -10.40 35.35 16.31
CA ARG A 160 -11.80 35.41 15.83
C ARG A 160 -12.08 34.51 14.63
N ALA A 161 -11.09 34.33 13.73
CA ALA A 161 -11.22 33.49 12.53
C ALA A 161 -11.10 31.98 12.84
N THR A 162 -10.62 31.55 14.00
CA THR A 162 -10.37 30.14 14.29
C THR A 162 -11.60 29.22 14.21
N PRO A 163 -12.82 29.62 14.68
CA PRO A 163 -14.00 28.76 14.50
C PRO A 163 -14.29 28.46 13.04
N TRP A 164 -14.16 29.43 12.15
CA TRP A 164 -14.36 29.24 10.72
C TRP A 164 -13.32 28.29 10.12
N ALA A 165 -12.05 28.41 10.54
CA ALA A 165 -11.01 27.48 10.11
C ALA A 165 -11.29 26.05 10.63
N VAL A 166 -11.73 25.90 11.87
CA VAL A 166 -12.12 24.60 12.45
C VAL A 166 -13.32 24.02 11.70
N ALA A 167 -14.34 24.82 11.38
CA ALA A 167 -15.48 24.39 10.59
C ALA A 167 -15.05 23.88 9.20
N ALA A 168 -14.22 24.65 8.49
CA ALA A 168 -13.72 24.28 7.17
C ALA A 168 -12.89 22.98 7.20
N ILE A 169 -12.02 22.84 8.20
CA ILE A 169 -11.23 21.59 8.41
C ILE A 169 -12.16 20.42 8.72
N ALA A 170 -13.14 20.60 9.61
CA ALA A 170 -14.06 19.54 10.01
C ALA A 170 -14.89 19.05 8.82
N VAL A 171 -15.48 19.96 8.05
CA VAL A 171 -16.27 19.63 6.85
C VAL A 171 -15.41 18.95 5.80
N ALA A 172 -14.22 19.51 5.49
CA ALA A 172 -13.33 18.94 4.49
C ALA A 172 -12.86 17.53 4.91
N TRP A 173 -12.41 17.38 6.16
CA TRP A 173 -11.89 16.12 6.66
C TRP A 173 -12.96 15.02 6.69
N SER A 174 -14.15 15.31 7.21
CA SER A 174 -15.23 14.31 7.32
C SER A 174 -15.76 13.81 5.97
N ASN A 175 -15.63 14.60 4.91
CA ASN A 175 -16.09 14.22 3.56
C ASN A 175 -14.95 13.62 2.70
N LEU A 176 -13.69 14.02 2.92
CA LEU A 176 -12.54 13.49 2.18
C LEU A 176 -11.95 12.23 2.81
N HIS A 177 -12.00 12.13 4.15
CA HIS A 177 -11.52 10.96 4.91
C HIS A 177 -12.25 10.85 6.25
N GLY A 178 -13.51 10.43 6.21
CA GLY A 178 -14.40 10.46 7.37
C GLY A 178 -13.92 9.66 8.57
N GLY A 179 -13.30 8.49 8.37
CA GLY A 179 -12.90 7.60 9.47
C GLY A 179 -11.92 8.24 10.46
N GLU A 180 -10.94 9.00 10.00
CA GLU A 180 -9.92 9.63 10.86
C GLU A 180 -10.27 11.08 11.26
N SER A 181 -11.37 11.65 10.75
CA SER A 181 -11.81 13.01 11.11
C SER A 181 -12.19 13.16 12.58
N VAL A 182 -12.53 12.06 13.25
CA VAL A 182 -12.80 12.00 14.69
C VAL A 182 -11.61 12.49 15.53
N LEU A 183 -10.37 12.41 14.99
CA LEU A 183 -9.17 12.88 15.66
C LEU A 183 -9.24 14.38 16.00
N LEU A 184 -9.89 15.19 15.14
CA LEU A 184 -10.12 16.61 15.42
C LEU A 184 -11.00 16.81 16.65
N VAL A 185 -12.10 16.05 16.75
CA VAL A 185 -13.05 16.14 17.90
C VAL A 185 -12.37 15.64 19.17
N LEU A 186 -11.67 14.52 19.12
CA LEU A 186 -10.92 14.00 20.27
C LEU A 186 -9.86 15.00 20.76
N SER A 187 -9.15 15.65 19.84
CA SER A 187 -8.14 16.66 20.17
C SER A 187 -8.74 17.89 20.84
N LEU A 188 -9.84 18.42 20.29
CA LEU A 188 -10.53 19.56 20.88
C LEU A 188 -11.25 19.20 22.18
N GLY A 189 -11.74 17.96 22.29
CA GLY A 189 -12.27 17.40 23.55
C GLY A 189 -11.21 17.35 24.65
N ALA A 190 -9.99 16.89 24.32
CA ALA A 190 -8.87 16.90 25.25
C ALA A 190 -8.47 18.32 25.68
N VAL A 191 -8.50 19.29 24.73
CA VAL A 191 -8.30 20.71 25.06
C VAL A 191 -9.37 21.21 26.01
N LEU A 192 -10.65 20.94 25.74
CA LEU A 192 -11.77 21.37 26.61
C LEU A 192 -11.66 20.73 27.99
N ALA A 193 -11.41 19.43 28.08
CA ALA A 193 -11.24 18.73 29.36
C ALA A 193 -10.08 19.32 30.19
N GLY A 194 -8.97 19.66 29.52
CA GLY A 194 -7.85 20.35 30.17
C GLY A 194 -8.20 21.76 30.63
N GLU A 195 -8.97 22.55 29.86
CA GLU A 195 -9.43 23.87 30.28
C GLU A 195 -10.39 23.76 31.50
N ILE A 196 -11.27 22.78 31.52
CA ILE A 196 -12.14 22.50 32.67
C ILE A 196 -11.28 22.13 33.90
N ALA A 197 -10.29 21.25 33.73
CA ALA A 197 -9.38 20.87 34.82
C ALA A 197 -8.59 22.08 35.35
N HIS A 198 -8.12 22.97 34.48
CA HIS A 198 -7.48 24.22 34.86
C HIS A 198 -8.42 25.12 35.63
N ARG A 199 -9.69 25.20 35.22
CA ARG A 199 -10.70 26.04 35.94
C ARG A 199 -11.10 25.49 37.29
N VAL A 200 -11.36 24.17 37.36
CA VAL A 200 -11.95 23.53 38.55
C VAL A 200 -10.87 23.11 39.53
N TRP A 201 -9.84 22.39 39.13
CA TRP A 201 -8.85 21.80 40.01
C TRP A 201 -7.69 22.74 40.32
N LEU A 202 -7.19 23.44 39.29
CA LEU A 202 -6.08 24.38 39.45
C LEU A 202 -6.54 25.81 39.71
N ARG A 203 -7.86 26.05 39.78
CA ARG A 203 -8.50 27.35 40.05
C ARG A 203 -7.98 28.51 39.19
N ARG A 204 -7.57 28.24 37.97
CA ARG A 204 -7.08 29.25 37.04
C ARG A 204 -8.24 30.06 36.45
N ALA A 205 -8.25 31.39 36.76
CA ALA A 205 -9.30 32.28 36.28
C ALA A 205 -9.25 32.53 34.77
N ASP A 206 -8.07 32.37 34.14
CA ASP A 206 -7.77 32.58 32.74
C ASP A 206 -8.15 31.37 31.82
N ALA A 207 -8.70 30.29 32.42
CA ALA A 207 -9.11 29.11 31.66
C ALA A 207 -10.18 29.44 30.60
N ALA A 208 -9.89 29.10 29.37
CA ALA A 208 -10.71 29.45 28.22
C ALA A 208 -11.79 28.40 27.90
N VAL A 209 -12.51 27.90 28.91
CA VAL A 209 -13.51 26.83 28.82
C VAL A 209 -14.56 27.10 27.71
N GLY A 210 -15.17 28.32 27.75
CA GLY A 210 -16.20 28.67 26.74
C GLY A 210 -15.68 28.67 25.32
N ARG A 211 -14.43 29.11 25.11
CA ARG A 211 -13.79 29.11 23.78
C ARG A 211 -13.48 27.70 23.31
N ALA A 212 -12.92 26.85 24.18
CA ALA A 212 -12.66 25.47 23.87
C ALA A 212 -13.95 24.70 23.54
N GLY A 213 -15.02 24.94 24.33
CA GLY A 213 -16.35 24.40 24.08
C GLY A 213 -16.92 24.82 22.72
N LEU A 214 -16.78 26.11 22.35
CA LEU A 214 -17.20 26.61 21.04
C LEU A 214 -16.45 25.89 19.91
N LEU A 215 -15.12 25.76 19.99
CA LEU A 215 -14.33 25.10 18.96
C LEU A 215 -14.70 23.62 18.81
N LEU A 216 -14.94 22.93 19.92
CA LEU A 216 -15.42 21.55 19.90
C LEU A 216 -16.81 21.45 19.27
N ALA A 217 -17.76 22.32 19.65
CA ALA A 217 -19.11 22.32 19.11
C ALA A 217 -19.10 22.60 17.59
N VAL A 218 -18.26 23.53 17.14
CA VAL A 218 -18.09 23.84 15.70
C VAL A 218 -17.47 22.65 14.96
N ALA A 219 -16.49 21.97 15.53
CA ALA A 219 -15.92 20.76 14.94
C ALA A 219 -16.97 19.65 14.81
N VAL A 220 -17.72 19.37 15.86
CA VAL A 220 -18.82 18.39 15.83
C VAL A 220 -19.86 18.74 14.78
N ALA A 221 -20.31 20.00 14.76
CA ALA A 221 -21.28 20.47 13.76
C ALA A 221 -20.73 20.32 12.31
N GLY A 222 -19.45 20.64 12.10
CA GLY A 222 -18.80 20.48 10.80
C GLY A 222 -18.71 19.01 10.36
N LEU A 223 -18.39 18.09 11.29
CA LEU A 223 -18.39 16.67 11.00
C LEU A 223 -19.79 16.14 10.64
N LEU A 224 -20.83 16.61 11.33
CA LEU A 224 -22.22 16.21 11.06
C LEU A 224 -22.74 16.65 9.69
N LEU A 225 -22.04 17.54 8.98
CA LEU A 225 -22.34 17.88 7.59
C LEU A 225 -21.86 16.81 6.58
N SER A 226 -21.20 15.76 7.03
CA SER A 226 -20.95 14.60 6.18
C SER A 226 -22.19 13.71 6.10
N PRO A 227 -22.67 13.36 4.88
CA PRO A 227 -23.87 12.55 4.69
C PRO A 227 -23.72 11.10 5.16
N THR A 228 -22.50 10.67 5.49
CA THR A 228 -22.18 9.28 5.84
C THR A 228 -21.64 9.11 7.27
N LEU A 229 -21.47 10.20 8.04
CA LEU A 229 -20.77 10.14 9.32
C LEU A 229 -21.49 9.26 10.36
N LEU A 230 -22.80 9.41 10.51
CA LEU A 230 -23.55 8.65 11.54
C LEU A 230 -23.57 7.16 11.20
N ASP A 231 -23.80 6.82 9.94
CA ASP A 231 -23.69 5.43 9.46
C ASP A 231 -22.27 4.91 9.66
N GLY A 232 -21.26 5.79 9.49
CA GLY A 232 -19.86 5.50 9.68
C GLY A 232 -19.48 5.15 11.11
N ILE A 233 -20.01 5.86 12.09
CA ILE A 233 -19.79 5.55 13.52
C ILE A 233 -20.34 4.15 13.85
N ARG A 234 -21.52 3.81 13.32
CA ARG A 234 -22.10 2.48 13.48
C ARG A 234 -21.24 1.42 12.79
N HIS A 235 -20.84 1.67 11.56
CA HIS A 235 -20.01 0.75 10.76
C HIS A 235 -18.64 0.48 11.41
N TRP A 236 -18.06 1.45 12.09
CA TRP A 236 -16.81 1.27 12.82
C TRP A 236 -16.89 0.09 13.79
N TRP A 237 -17.95 0.03 14.59
CA TRP A 237 -18.12 -1.04 15.57
C TRP A 237 -18.46 -2.39 14.95
N THR A 238 -19.17 -2.41 13.84
CA THR A 238 -19.70 -3.65 13.24
C THR A 238 -18.78 -4.27 12.18
N ALA A 239 -17.90 -3.49 11.56
CA ALA A 239 -17.04 -3.95 10.48
C ALA A 239 -15.55 -3.69 10.73
N VAL A 240 -15.17 -2.48 11.18
CA VAL A 240 -13.75 -2.11 11.32
C VAL A 240 -13.09 -2.82 12.51
N VAL A 241 -13.78 -2.91 13.65
CA VAL A 241 -13.24 -3.62 14.83
C VAL A 241 -12.95 -5.09 14.51
N PRO A 242 -13.84 -5.86 13.87
CA PRO A 242 -13.51 -7.23 13.42
C PRO A 242 -12.32 -7.31 12.45
N GLN A 243 -12.13 -6.32 11.57
CA GLN A 243 -10.95 -6.28 10.68
C GLN A 243 -9.65 -6.09 11.45
N ILE A 244 -9.63 -5.28 12.50
CA ILE A 244 -8.48 -5.15 13.39
C ILE A 244 -8.12 -6.50 14.03
N GLU A 245 -9.14 -7.23 14.47
CA GLU A 245 -8.98 -8.56 15.07
C GLU A 245 -8.52 -9.62 14.06
N SER A 246 -8.77 -9.43 12.77
CA SER A 246 -8.35 -10.34 11.70
C SER A 246 -6.84 -10.33 11.39
N GLY A 247 -6.06 -9.46 12.03
CA GLY A 247 -4.60 -9.42 11.90
C GLY A 247 -4.10 -8.60 10.71
N ASN A 248 -4.86 -7.61 10.23
CA ASN A 248 -4.37 -6.66 9.25
C ASN A 248 -3.12 -5.92 9.78
N GLU A 249 -1.99 -6.03 9.07
CA GLU A 249 -0.68 -5.55 9.51
C GLU A 249 -0.64 -4.04 9.80
N GLU A 250 -1.45 -3.23 9.11
CA GLU A 250 -1.53 -1.78 9.35
C GLU A 250 -2.07 -1.42 10.75
N TRP A 251 -2.88 -2.31 11.34
CA TRP A 251 -3.49 -2.14 12.65
C TRP A 251 -2.70 -2.80 13.78
N LEU A 252 -1.64 -3.54 13.46
CA LEU A 252 -0.76 -4.13 14.47
C LEU A 252 0.01 -3.03 15.22
N PRO A 253 0.35 -3.23 16.50
CA PRO A 253 1.15 -2.30 17.27
C PRO A 253 2.46 -1.92 16.57
N SER A 254 2.88 -0.65 16.68
CA SER A 254 4.04 -0.11 15.95
C SER A 254 5.33 -0.92 16.09
N TYR A 255 5.57 -1.53 17.27
CA TYR A 255 6.75 -2.35 17.54
C TYR A 255 6.82 -3.63 16.68
N THR A 256 5.70 -4.07 16.12
CA THR A 256 5.66 -5.27 15.25
C THR A 256 6.42 -5.08 13.95
N MET A 257 6.69 -3.83 13.53
CA MET A 257 7.48 -3.53 12.34
C MET A 257 8.90 -4.14 12.39
N LEU A 258 9.43 -4.38 13.59
CA LEU A 258 10.73 -5.05 13.73
C LEU A 258 10.74 -6.50 13.21
N ARG A 259 9.56 -7.13 13.06
CA ARG A 259 9.42 -8.47 12.47
C ARG A 259 9.68 -8.46 10.96
N ASN A 260 9.45 -7.33 10.30
CA ASN A 260 9.61 -7.16 8.86
C ASN A 260 11.06 -6.85 8.45
N GLY A 261 11.97 -6.78 9.42
CA GLY A 261 13.39 -6.56 9.22
C GLY A 261 13.94 -5.36 10.00
N TRP A 262 15.27 -5.23 10.00
CA TRP A 262 16.00 -4.18 10.73
C TRP A 262 16.33 -2.96 9.82
N ARG A 263 15.42 -2.58 8.94
CA ARG A 263 15.56 -1.36 8.15
C ARG A 263 15.48 -0.13 9.06
N PRO A 264 16.28 0.92 8.83
CA PRO A 264 16.26 2.13 9.67
C PRO A 264 14.87 2.78 9.78
N ALA A 265 14.08 2.81 8.69
CA ALA A 265 12.72 3.32 8.71
C ALA A 265 11.82 2.49 9.65
N PHE A 266 11.89 1.16 9.58
CA PHE A 266 11.10 0.26 10.45
C PHE A 266 11.48 0.40 11.92
N ILE A 267 12.77 0.60 12.22
CA ILE A 267 13.23 0.87 13.58
C ILE A 267 12.64 2.19 14.10
N LEU A 268 12.63 3.24 13.26
CA LEU A 268 12.05 4.54 13.63
C LEU A 268 10.54 4.46 13.85
N ILE A 269 9.81 3.74 13.01
CA ILE A 269 8.36 3.52 13.18
C ILE A 269 8.08 2.72 14.45
N ALA A 270 8.87 1.66 14.71
CA ALA A 270 8.66 0.79 15.86
C ALA A 270 9.02 1.43 17.19
N LEU A 271 10.18 2.07 17.28
CA LEU A 271 10.73 2.59 18.53
C LEU A 271 10.52 4.09 18.71
N GLY A 272 10.24 4.84 17.65
CA GLY A 272 10.03 6.28 17.66
C GLY A 272 8.96 6.73 18.65
N PRO A 273 7.74 6.17 18.63
CA PRO A 273 6.72 6.51 19.61
C PRO A 273 7.17 6.33 21.06
N THR A 274 7.86 5.23 21.38
CA THR A 274 8.41 4.97 22.72
C THR A 274 9.50 5.98 23.10
N ALA A 275 10.42 6.26 22.19
CA ALA A 275 11.48 7.26 22.42
C ALA A 275 10.89 8.66 22.66
N VAL A 276 9.87 9.03 21.90
CA VAL A 276 9.15 10.30 22.10
C VAL A 276 8.40 10.32 23.43
N ALA A 277 7.77 9.21 23.83
CA ALA A 277 7.10 9.11 25.14
C ALA A 277 8.10 9.33 26.28
N ILE A 278 9.26 8.68 26.25
CA ILE A 278 10.32 8.86 27.25
C ILE A 278 10.81 10.32 27.25
N ALA A 279 11.07 10.89 26.09
CA ALA A 279 11.52 12.29 25.97
C ALA A 279 10.47 13.26 26.51
N TYR A 280 9.20 13.03 26.23
CA TYR A 280 8.09 13.84 26.73
C TYR A 280 7.97 13.77 28.25
N VAL A 281 7.97 12.57 28.84
CA VAL A 281 7.91 12.38 30.30
C VAL A 281 9.12 13.03 30.99
N ALA A 282 10.32 12.81 30.47
CA ALA A 282 11.54 13.43 31.01
C ALA A 282 11.46 14.96 30.98
N GLU A 283 10.89 15.53 29.91
CA GLU A 283 10.69 16.98 29.80
C GLU A 283 9.66 17.48 30.82
N GLN A 284 8.57 16.75 31.04
CA GLN A 284 7.58 17.12 32.06
C GLN A 284 8.15 17.06 33.48
N VAL A 285 8.91 16.01 33.82
CA VAL A 285 9.61 15.90 35.12
C VAL A 285 10.55 17.09 35.30
N ARG A 286 11.28 17.49 34.27
CA ARG A 286 12.17 18.66 34.32
C ARG A 286 11.40 19.95 34.56
N VAL A 287 10.26 20.16 33.91
CA VAL A 287 9.40 21.33 34.09
C VAL A 287 8.86 21.40 35.52
N VAL A 288 8.36 20.28 36.05
CA VAL A 288 7.85 20.22 37.41
C VAL A 288 8.95 20.49 38.43
N ARG A 289 10.16 19.94 38.24
CA ARG A 289 11.30 20.22 39.13
C ARG A 289 11.73 21.67 39.11
N ALA A 290 11.67 22.33 37.94
CA ALA A 290 12.14 23.71 37.77
C ALA A 290 11.12 24.78 38.20
N ARG A 291 9.80 24.50 38.05
CA ARG A 291 8.72 25.50 38.17
C ARG A 291 7.58 25.06 39.11
N GLY A 292 7.69 23.89 39.72
CA GLY A 292 6.63 23.33 40.56
C GLY A 292 5.51 22.68 39.76
N ARG A 293 4.56 22.07 40.50
CA ARG A 293 3.41 21.34 39.91
C ARG A 293 2.45 22.24 39.16
N ASP A 294 2.37 23.53 39.53
CA ASP A 294 1.50 24.50 38.85
C ASP A 294 1.90 24.81 37.43
N ALA A 295 3.10 24.42 37.03
CA ALA A 295 3.55 24.53 35.63
C ALA A 295 3.01 23.44 34.70
N ILE A 296 2.27 22.46 35.22
CA ILE A 296 1.64 21.40 34.43
C ILE A 296 0.50 22.00 33.59
N ASP A 297 0.58 21.75 32.27
CA ASP A 297 -0.52 22.04 31.36
C ASP A 297 -1.32 20.74 31.11
N VAL A 298 -2.47 20.61 31.74
CA VAL A 298 -3.32 19.41 31.66
C VAL A 298 -3.82 19.19 30.24
N ARG A 299 -4.03 20.25 29.42
CA ARG A 299 -4.43 20.16 28.03
C ARG A 299 -3.36 19.43 27.20
N GLU A 300 -2.10 19.86 27.37
CA GLU A 300 -0.94 19.25 26.72
C GLU A 300 -0.81 17.78 27.13
N TRP A 301 -0.99 17.48 28.43
CA TRP A 301 -0.90 16.11 28.93
C TRP A 301 -1.95 15.18 28.31
N LEU A 302 -3.20 15.61 28.27
CA LEU A 302 -4.29 14.82 27.68
C LEU A 302 -4.08 14.60 26.19
N LEU A 303 -3.70 15.66 25.46
CA LEU A 303 -3.37 15.54 24.04
C LEU A 303 -2.22 14.56 23.80
N CYS A 304 -1.09 14.76 24.49
CA CYS A 304 0.10 13.95 24.28
C CYS A 304 -0.13 12.49 24.68
N ALA A 305 -0.83 12.22 25.78
CA ALA A 305 -1.18 10.88 26.21
C ALA A 305 -2.04 10.16 25.13
N GLY A 306 -3.10 10.81 24.65
CA GLY A 306 -3.97 10.26 23.61
C GLY A 306 -3.19 9.97 22.31
N TYR A 307 -2.38 10.91 21.85
CA TYR A 307 -1.59 10.77 20.62
C TYR A 307 -0.50 9.69 20.74
N LEU A 308 0.14 9.54 21.91
CA LEU A 308 1.11 8.47 22.15
C LEU A 308 0.44 7.09 22.20
N VAL A 309 -0.72 6.97 22.84
CA VAL A 309 -1.49 5.72 22.85
C VAL A 309 -1.84 5.32 21.43
N LEU A 310 -2.38 6.23 20.62
CA LEU A 310 -2.71 5.96 19.22
C LEU A 310 -1.47 5.60 18.38
N ALA A 311 -0.34 6.28 18.60
CA ALA A 311 0.91 6.02 17.90
C ALA A 311 1.49 4.63 18.19
N HIS A 312 1.28 4.10 19.41
CA HIS A 312 1.71 2.73 19.75
C HIS A 312 0.73 1.67 19.29
N HIS A 313 -0.58 2.02 19.25
CA HIS A 313 -1.63 1.07 18.98
C HIS A 313 -1.59 0.50 17.56
N ALA A 314 -1.16 1.28 16.56
CA ALA A 314 -1.15 0.87 15.17
C ALA A 314 0.06 1.44 14.41
N VAL A 315 0.70 0.62 13.57
CA VAL A 315 1.79 1.01 12.68
C VAL A 315 1.43 2.28 11.90
N ARG A 316 0.25 2.29 11.30
CA ARG A 316 -0.27 3.41 10.51
C ARG A 316 -0.39 4.73 11.28
N ASN A 317 -0.40 4.69 12.60
CA ASN A 317 -0.55 5.85 13.48
C ASN A 317 0.78 6.34 14.09
N ALA A 318 1.90 5.67 13.81
CA ALA A 318 3.19 6.00 14.42
C ALA A 318 3.58 7.48 14.27
N PHE A 319 3.23 8.13 13.14
CA PHE A 319 3.48 9.56 12.90
C PHE A 319 2.79 10.49 13.91
N LEU A 320 1.75 10.03 14.62
CA LEU A 320 1.05 10.84 15.65
C LEU A 320 1.98 11.20 16.82
N CYS A 321 3.07 10.47 17.06
CA CYS A 321 4.08 10.85 18.04
C CYS A 321 4.75 12.21 17.74
N LEU A 322 4.59 12.74 16.52
CA LEU A 322 5.09 14.07 16.14
C LEU A 322 4.46 15.20 16.99
N LEU A 323 3.20 15.07 17.46
CA LEU A 323 2.61 16.11 18.29
C LEU A 323 3.30 16.24 19.66
N PRO A 324 3.46 15.17 20.48
CA PRO A 324 4.25 15.23 21.71
C PRO A 324 5.68 15.70 21.49
N LEU A 325 6.32 15.25 20.41
CA LEU A 325 7.66 15.70 20.03
C LEU A 325 7.69 17.21 19.73
N ALA A 326 6.67 17.74 19.05
CA ALA A 326 6.58 19.17 18.77
C ALA A 326 6.52 20.01 20.04
N PHE A 327 5.80 19.56 21.09
CA PHE A 327 5.79 20.21 22.39
C PHE A 327 7.17 20.19 23.06
N VAL A 328 7.87 19.07 23.06
CA VAL A 328 9.23 18.94 23.61
C VAL A 328 10.17 19.89 22.91
N VAL A 329 10.22 19.84 21.58
CA VAL A 329 11.12 20.67 20.75
C VAL A 329 10.82 22.16 20.93
N ARG A 330 9.55 22.56 20.89
CA ARG A 330 9.11 23.95 21.10
C ARG A 330 9.58 24.47 22.46
N ARG A 331 9.33 23.73 23.53
CA ARG A 331 9.69 24.12 24.88
C ARG A 331 11.19 24.26 25.07
N ARG A 332 11.97 23.33 24.54
CA ARG A 332 13.43 23.40 24.56
C ARG A 332 13.95 24.61 23.81
N ALA A 333 13.40 24.87 22.62
CA ALA A 333 13.79 26.01 21.81
C ALA A 333 13.49 27.37 22.50
N GLN A 334 12.39 27.46 23.26
CA GLN A 334 11.99 28.67 23.97
C GLN A 334 12.78 28.93 25.27
N MET A 335 13.32 27.88 25.90
CA MET A 335 14.04 28.00 27.18
C MET A 335 15.48 28.51 27.06
N TRP A 336 16.02 28.63 25.87
CA TRP A 336 17.37 29.12 25.67
C TRP A 336 17.42 30.63 25.80
N SER A 337 18.14 31.13 26.86
CA SER A 337 18.38 32.56 27.06
C SER A 337 19.14 33.15 25.87
N ALA A 338 19.07 34.49 25.69
CA ALA A 338 19.68 35.16 24.55
C ALA A 338 21.21 34.96 24.45
N ALA A 339 21.92 34.85 25.57
CA ALA A 339 23.39 34.66 25.59
C ALA A 339 23.76 33.16 25.40
N GLU A 340 23.07 32.24 26.05
CA GLU A 340 23.22 30.80 25.84
C GLU A 340 22.64 30.34 24.48
N ALA A 341 21.68 31.10 23.94
CA ALA A 341 21.02 30.82 22.69
C ALA A 341 22.00 30.80 21.49
N ALA A 342 23.05 31.61 21.48
CA ALA A 342 23.98 31.65 20.35
C ALA A 342 24.85 30.38 20.27
N VAL A 343 25.37 29.89 21.42
CA VAL A 343 26.21 28.68 21.48
C VAL A 343 25.39 27.44 21.39
N ARG A 344 24.29 27.35 22.17
CA ARG A 344 23.41 26.17 22.17
C ARG A 344 22.59 26.03 20.87
N ARG A 345 22.22 27.17 20.23
CA ARG A 345 21.58 27.15 18.89
C ARG A 345 22.53 26.65 17.81
N ARG A 346 23.84 26.94 17.90
CA ARG A 346 24.84 26.36 16.98
C ARG A 346 24.98 24.86 17.17
N GLY A 347 25.18 24.39 18.41
CA GLY A 347 25.29 22.96 18.71
C GLY A 347 24.02 22.16 18.36
N ALA A 348 22.84 22.64 18.79
CA ALA A 348 21.56 22.03 18.42
C ALA A 348 21.31 22.10 16.90
N GLY A 349 21.73 23.19 16.25
CA GLY A 349 21.65 23.32 14.81
C GLY A 349 22.52 22.30 14.08
N GLN A 350 23.74 22.04 14.56
CA GLN A 350 24.61 21.00 14.00
C GLN A 350 24.04 19.62 14.18
N VAL A 351 23.61 19.25 15.39
CA VAL A 351 22.97 17.96 15.67
C VAL A 351 21.71 17.78 14.81
N ALA A 352 20.85 18.80 14.72
CA ALA A 352 19.66 18.75 13.89
C ALA A 352 19.98 18.63 12.39
N SER A 353 21.06 19.26 11.92
CA SER A 353 21.49 19.14 10.52
C SER A 353 22.01 17.74 10.22
N VAL A 354 22.80 17.15 11.12
CA VAL A 354 23.28 15.77 10.99
C VAL A 354 22.09 14.80 11.04
N ALA A 355 21.16 14.95 12.00
CA ALA A 355 19.97 14.13 12.09
C ALA A 355 19.12 14.23 10.83
N ALA A 356 18.91 15.43 10.31
CA ALA A 356 18.17 15.63 9.07
C ALA A 356 18.86 14.99 7.86
N ALA A 357 20.17 15.11 7.75
CA ALA A 357 20.94 14.47 6.67
C ALA A 357 20.84 12.95 6.74
N LEU A 358 20.92 12.35 7.95
CA LEU A 358 20.72 10.93 8.15
C LEU A 358 19.30 10.47 7.79
N LEU A 359 18.27 11.22 8.21
CA LEU A 359 16.87 10.91 7.89
C LEU A 359 16.61 10.99 6.38
N LEU A 360 17.17 12.00 5.70
CA LEU A 360 17.05 12.10 4.25
C LEU A 360 17.84 11.00 3.54
N ALA A 361 19.00 10.58 4.08
CA ALA A 361 19.76 9.46 3.55
C ALA A 361 19.00 8.12 3.72
N ILE A 362 18.32 7.92 4.86
CA ILE A 362 17.46 6.77 5.11
C ILE A 362 16.31 6.73 4.09
N SER A 363 15.61 7.86 3.92
CA SER A 363 14.54 7.96 2.95
C SER A 363 15.04 7.71 1.52
N PHE A 364 16.19 8.30 1.15
CA PHE A 364 16.78 8.11 -0.18
C PHE A 364 17.20 6.65 -0.42
N GLU A 365 17.82 6.02 0.57
CA GLU A 365 18.23 4.61 0.51
C GLU A 365 17.02 3.71 0.29
N ASP A 366 15.96 3.89 1.04
CA ASP A 366 14.74 3.10 0.93
C ASP A 366 14.05 3.31 -0.43
N ALA A 367 13.86 4.57 -0.86
CA ALA A 367 13.23 4.90 -2.13
C ALA A 367 14.02 4.44 -3.37
N VAL A 368 15.33 4.63 -3.37
CA VAL A 368 16.15 4.51 -4.60
C VAL A 368 16.89 3.18 -4.64
N LEU A 369 17.55 2.77 -3.56
CA LEU A 369 18.40 1.59 -3.57
C LEU A 369 17.60 0.29 -3.44
N HIS A 370 16.57 0.25 -2.60
CA HIS A 370 15.73 -0.93 -2.46
C HIS A 370 14.64 -1.02 -3.54
N GLY A 371 14.12 0.12 -4.01
CA GLY A 371 13.03 0.14 -4.98
C GLY A 371 13.46 -0.12 -6.43
N TYR A 372 14.58 0.44 -6.88
CA TYR A 372 14.83 0.55 -8.32
C TYR A 372 16.08 -0.18 -8.83
N GLY A 373 17.09 -0.42 -8.03
CA GLY A 373 18.30 -1.17 -8.37
C GLY A 373 19.20 -0.56 -9.45
N SER A 374 18.64 0.10 -10.47
CA SER A 374 19.39 0.81 -11.53
C SER A 374 18.59 2.00 -12.07
N LEU A 375 19.31 3.00 -12.65
CA LEU A 375 18.67 4.18 -13.26
C LEU A 375 17.76 3.81 -14.44
N GLU A 376 18.11 2.81 -15.23
CA GLU A 376 17.30 2.38 -16.36
C GLU A 376 16.04 1.65 -15.92
N ARG A 377 16.15 0.83 -14.87
CA ARG A 377 14.99 0.20 -14.23
C ARG A 377 14.08 1.25 -13.61
N ALA A 378 14.64 2.25 -12.92
CA ALA A 378 13.88 3.39 -12.41
C ALA A 378 13.13 4.11 -13.54
N ARG A 379 13.79 4.46 -14.64
CA ARG A 379 13.12 5.08 -15.80
C ARG A 379 11.98 4.23 -16.36
N THR A 380 12.18 2.92 -16.47
CA THR A 380 11.15 2.00 -16.96
C THR A 380 9.96 1.94 -16.01
N ILE A 381 10.21 1.89 -14.70
CA ILE A 381 9.16 1.90 -13.67
C ILE A 381 8.40 3.23 -13.69
N PHE A 382 9.11 4.37 -13.70
CA PHE A 382 8.47 5.69 -13.72
C PHE A 382 7.72 6.01 -15.02
N ALA A 383 8.04 5.33 -16.12
CA ALA A 383 7.31 5.44 -17.37
C ALA A 383 5.92 4.76 -17.29
N SER A 384 5.74 3.81 -16.39
CA SER A 384 4.44 3.19 -16.10
C SER A 384 3.64 4.03 -15.11
N ASP A 385 2.32 4.07 -15.27
CA ASP A 385 1.43 4.66 -14.29
C ASP A 385 1.14 3.69 -13.13
N LEU A 386 1.25 2.38 -13.38
CA LEU A 386 1.05 1.31 -12.41
C LEU A 386 2.37 0.68 -11.99
N ALA A 387 2.46 0.31 -10.71
CA ALA A 387 3.60 -0.46 -10.21
C ALA A 387 3.61 -1.87 -10.84
N PRO A 388 4.72 -2.31 -11.40
CA PRO A 388 4.80 -3.60 -12.08
C PRO A 388 4.39 -4.76 -11.17
N ALA A 389 3.67 -5.72 -11.73
CA ALA A 389 3.21 -6.94 -11.05
C ALA A 389 2.35 -6.72 -9.78
N THR A 390 1.82 -5.51 -9.57
CA THR A 390 0.92 -5.23 -8.45
C THR A 390 -0.52 -5.61 -8.80
N TYR A 391 -0.93 -5.31 -10.02
CA TYR A 391 -2.30 -5.48 -10.49
C TYR A 391 -2.37 -6.55 -11.58
N PRO A 392 -3.54 -7.20 -11.79
CA PRO A 392 -3.75 -8.19 -12.84
C PRO A 392 -4.05 -7.51 -14.19
N GLU A 393 -3.07 -6.76 -14.71
CA GLU A 393 -3.27 -5.93 -15.90
C GLU A 393 -3.60 -6.75 -17.14
N PHE A 394 -2.94 -7.90 -17.31
CA PHE A 394 -3.12 -8.76 -18.48
C PHE A 394 -4.46 -9.51 -18.41
N THR A 395 -4.78 -10.06 -17.23
CA THR A 395 -6.07 -10.73 -16.97
C THR A 395 -7.24 -9.78 -17.16
N ALA A 396 -7.17 -8.59 -16.55
CA ALA A 396 -8.25 -7.62 -16.65
C ALA A 396 -8.45 -7.12 -18.10
N ARG A 397 -7.35 -6.89 -18.83
CA ARG A 397 -7.39 -6.54 -20.26
C ARG A 397 -8.04 -7.65 -21.08
N PHE A 398 -7.60 -8.89 -20.87
CA PHE A 398 -8.17 -10.06 -21.55
C PHE A 398 -9.68 -10.16 -21.31
N LEU A 399 -10.12 -10.15 -20.04
CA LEU A 399 -11.53 -10.26 -19.68
C LEU A 399 -12.39 -9.17 -20.32
N ARG A 400 -11.87 -7.94 -20.35
CA ARG A 400 -12.55 -6.80 -20.98
C ARG A 400 -12.63 -6.94 -22.50
N GLU A 401 -11.52 -7.30 -23.17
CA GLU A 401 -11.46 -7.45 -24.62
C GLU A 401 -12.26 -8.64 -25.13
N ALA A 402 -12.20 -9.76 -24.43
CA ALA A 402 -12.96 -10.96 -24.75
C ALA A 402 -14.44 -10.83 -24.40
N GLY A 403 -14.80 -9.88 -23.52
CA GLY A 403 -16.17 -9.66 -23.07
C GLY A 403 -16.67 -10.70 -22.07
N VAL A 404 -15.75 -11.34 -21.31
CA VAL A 404 -16.10 -12.38 -20.33
C VAL A 404 -16.96 -11.80 -19.22
N GLU A 405 -17.92 -12.60 -18.72
CA GLU A 405 -18.89 -12.25 -17.67
C GLU A 405 -18.90 -13.31 -16.57
N GLY A 406 -19.32 -12.90 -15.36
CA GLY A 406 -19.53 -13.79 -14.21
C GLY A 406 -18.84 -13.34 -12.93
N GLY A 407 -19.17 -13.98 -11.82
CA GLY A 407 -18.54 -13.73 -10.51
C GLY A 407 -17.14 -14.31 -10.44
N ILE A 408 -16.18 -13.54 -9.91
CA ILE A 408 -14.76 -13.90 -9.85
C ILE A 408 -14.34 -14.18 -8.41
N LEU A 409 -13.90 -15.40 -8.09
CA LEU A 409 -13.08 -15.67 -6.92
C LEU A 409 -11.65 -15.18 -7.19
N ASN A 410 -11.13 -14.23 -6.42
CA ASN A 410 -9.90 -13.52 -6.75
C ASN A 410 -8.96 -13.31 -5.56
N ASP A 411 -7.68 -13.02 -5.84
CA ASP A 411 -6.76 -12.43 -4.86
C ASP A 411 -7.34 -11.07 -4.39
N GLY A 412 -7.41 -10.86 -3.06
CA GLY A 412 -8.02 -9.65 -2.50
C GLY A 412 -7.35 -8.34 -2.95
N ARG A 413 -6.05 -8.38 -3.25
CA ARG A 413 -5.32 -7.22 -3.79
C ARG A 413 -5.71 -6.87 -5.22
N TRP A 414 -6.28 -7.83 -5.96
CA TRP A 414 -6.70 -7.65 -7.35
C TRP A 414 -8.13 -7.15 -7.48
N GLY A 415 -8.95 -7.37 -6.43
CA GLY A 415 -10.39 -7.14 -6.49
C GLY A 415 -10.76 -5.73 -6.91
N GLY A 416 -10.15 -4.72 -6.30
CA GLY A 416 -10.42 -3.32 -6.67
C GLY A 416 -10.11 -3.01 -8.14
N TYR A 417 -8.98 -3.49 -8.66
CA TYR A 417 -8.59 -3.28 -10.06
C TYR A 417 -9.51 -4.00 -11.05
N LEU A 418 -9.89 -5.24 -10.73
CA LEU A 418 -10.85 -6.00 -11.53
C LEU A 418 -12.22 -5.33 -11.52
N SER A 419 -12.72 -4.90 -10.36
CA SER A 419 -13.98 -4.19 -10.24
C SER A 419 -13.99 -2.89 -11.05
N TRP A 420 -12.91 -2.10 -11.01
CA TRP A 420 -12.82 -0.86 -11.78
C TRP A 420 -12.99 -1.08 -13.28
N LEU A 421 -12.33 -2.10 -13.84
CA LEU A 421 -12.33 -2.33 -15.28
C LEU A 421 -13.50 -3.18 -15.80
N LEU A 422 -14.10 -4.01 -14.93
CA LEU A 422 -15.02 -5.06 -15.38
C LEU A 422 -16.45 -4.90 -14.86
N TRP A 423 -16.65 -4.20 -13.73
CA TRP A 423 -18.01 -3.99 -13.23
C TRP A 423 -18.84 -3.13 -14.20
N PRO A 424 -20.14 -3.45 -14.50
CA PRO A 424 -20.97 -4.46 -13.81
C PRO A 424 -20.92 -5.89 -14.41
N ARG A 425 -20.15 -6.14 -15.48
CA ARG A 425 -20.11 -7.47 -16.13
C ARG A 425 -19.54 -8.57 -15.25
N CYS A 426 -18.54 -8.21 -14.43
CA CYS A 426 -17.96 -9.12 -13.45
C CYS A 426 -17.99 -8.44 -12.08
N GLY A 427 -18.45 -9.15 -11.06
CA GLY A 427 -18.26 -8.81 -9.67
C GLY A 427 -17.09 -9.59 -9.09
N THR A 428 -16.45 -9.06 -8.04
CA THR A 428 -15.35 -9.72 -7.33
C THR A 428 -15.82 -10.36 -6.04
N PHE A 429 -15.20 -11.48 -5.66
CA PHE A 429 -15.49 -12.16 -4.38
C PHE A 429 -15.03 -11.31 -3.19
N VAL A 430 -13.88 -10.66 -3.34
CA VAL A 430 -13.27 -9.83 -2.31
C VAL A 430 -12.40 -8.73 -2.94
N ASP A 431 -12.31 -7.61 -2.28
CA ASP A 431 -11.28 -6.59 -2.53
C ASP A 431 -10.57 -6.20 -1.20
N SER A 432 -9.74 -5.19 -1.24
CA SER A 432 -8.96 -4.76 -0.07
C SER A 432 -9.79 -4.14 1.07
N ARG A 433 -11.10 -3.93 0.88
CA ARG A 433 -12.03 -3.59 1.96
C ARG A 433 -12.23 -4.74 2.94
N HIS A 434 -11.96 -5.98 2.48
CA HIS A 434 -12.10 -7.23 3.26
C HIS A 434 -13.47 -7.38 3.93
N ASP A 435 -14.53 -6.91 3.26
CA ASP A 435 -15.89 -6.99 3.78
C ASP A 435 -16.47 -8.39 3.56
N LEU A 436 -15.92 -9.37 4.29
CA LEU A 436 -16.25 -10.79 4.21
C LEU A 436 -17.11 -11.23 5.38
N THR A 437 -18.06 -12.13 5.11
CA THR A 437 -18.76 -12.84 6.19
C THR A 437 -17.85 -13.91 6.82
N PRO A 438 -18.16 -14.38 8.05
CA PRO A 438 -17.37 -15.44 8.70
C PRO A 438 -17.20 -16.70 7.83
N GLU A 439 -18.19 -17.03 6.99
CA GLU A 439 -18.17 -18.19 6.10
C GLU A 439 -17.24 -17.98 4.89
N MET A 440 -17.09 -16.75 4.44
CA MET A 440 -16.22 -16.38 3.31
C MET A 440 -14.74 -16.37 3.69
N TRP A 441 -14.39 -16.03 4.93
CA TRP A 441 -13.00 -15.95 5.39
C TRP A 441 -12.18 -17.21 5.13
N PRO A 442 -12.65 -18.43 5.48
CA PRO A 442 -11.91 -19.66 5.19
C PRO A 442 -11.68 -19.88 3.70
N ILE A 443 -12.66 -19.53 2.85
CA ILE A 443 -12.52 -19.66 1.39
C ILE A 443 -11.43 -18.70 0.91
N PHE A 444 -11.49 -17.42 1.29
CA PHE A 444 -10.53 -16.40 0.92
C PHE A 444 -9.11 -16.75 1.36
N LEU A 445 -8.90 -17.01 2.66
CA LEU A 445 -7.57 -17.26 3.21
C LEU A 445 -6.91 -18.50 2.60
N ARG A 446 -7.65 -19.60 2.44
CA ARG A 446 -7.13 -20.85 1.91
C ARG A 446 -6.98 -20.86 0.39
N SER A 447 -7.68 -20.00 -0.33
CA SER A 447 -7.52 -19.87 -1.79
C SER A 447 -6.14 -19.32 -2.19
N HIS A 448 -5.43 -18.64 -1.27
CA HIS A 448 -4.06 -18.21 -1.48
C HIS A 448 -3.04 -19.36 -1.40
N ASP A 449 -3.37 -20.45 -0.72
CA ASP A 449 -2.57 -21.68 -0.74
C ASP A 449 -2.86 -22.46 -2.02
N PRO A 450 -1.90 -22.63 -2.93
CA PRO A 450 -2.10 -23.35 -4.18
C PRO A 450 -2.62 -24.80 -3.98
N LEU A 451 -2.30 -25.44 -2.86
CA LEU A 451 -2.74 -26.81 -2.57
C LEU A 451 -4.22 -26.88 -2.15
N GLN A 452 -4.74 -25.85 -1.51
CA GLN A 452 -6.11 -25.79 -1.03
C GLN A 452 -7.03 -25.05 -2.02
N ARG A 453 -6.47 -24.26 -2.93
CA ARG A 453 -7.18 -23.43 -3.90
C ARG A 453 -8.25 -24.20 -4.69
N PRO A 454 -8.00 -25.40 -5.27
CA PRO A 454 -9.03 -26.14 -6.02
C PRO A 454 -10.26 -26.41 -5.18
N GLN A 455 -10.09 -26.85 -3.93
CA GLN A 455 -11.22 -27.07 -3.02
C GLN A 455 -11.97 -25.79 -2.68
N MET A 456 -11.25 -24.67 -2.53
CA MET A 456 -11.86 -23.36 -2.26
C MET A 456 -12.61 -22.81 -3.47
N MET A 457 -12.10 -23.04 -4.69
CA MET A 457 -12.80 -22.72 -5.93
C MET A 457 -14.13 -23.49 -6.02
N ALA A 458 -14.11 -24.79 -5.74
CA ALA A 458 -15.35 -25.60 -5.72
C ALA A 458 -16.34 -25.09 -4.66
N ARG A 459 -15.89 -24.74 -3.45
CA ARG A 459 -16.75 -24.17 -2.40
C ARG A 459 -17.31 -22.81 -2.77
N ALA A 460 -16.51 -21.94 -3.36
CA ALA A 460 -16.94 -20.61 -3.79
C ALA A 460 -18.00 -20.71 -4.91
N PHE A 461 -17.81 -21.63 -5.85
CA PHE A 461 -18.80 -21.91 -6.89
C PHE A 461 -20.10 -22.45 -6.29
N ALA A 462 -20.03 -23.48 -5.46
CA ALA A 462 -21.23 -24.13 -4.88
C ALA A 462 -21.99 -23.20 -3.92
N GLY A 463 -21.29 -22.41 -3.12
CA GLY A 463 -21.93 -21.56 -2.10
C GLY A 463 -22.36 -20.19 -2.61
N TYR A 464 -21.65 -19.64 -3.62
CA TYR A 464 -21.81 -18.25 -4.03
C TYR A 464 -21.92 -18.04 -5.54
N GLY A 465 -21.88 -19.11 -6.34
CA GLY A 465 -21.99 -19.00 -7.79
C GLY A 465 -20.80 -18.33 -8.49
N THR A 466 -19.65 -18.19 -7.81
CA THR A 466 -18.45 -17.63 -8.43
C THR A 466 -17.87 -18.62 -9.43
N GLU A 467 -18.07 -18.35 -10.69
CA GLU A 467 -17.73 -19.25 -11.80
C GLU A 467 -16.38 -18.99 -12.46
N LEU A 468 -15.76 -17.87 -12.13
CA LEU A 468 -14.40 -17.49 -12.55
C LEU A 468 -13.45 -17.54 -11.35
N SER A 469 -12.18 -17.86 -11.59
CA SER A 469 -11.15 -17.84 -10.56
C SER A 469 -9.89 -17.17 -11.08
N ALA A 470 -9.50 -16.02 -10.50
CA ALA A 470 -8.38 -15.19 -10.91
C ALA A 470 -7.35 -15.04 -9.79
N PHE A 471 -6.19 -15.67 -9.93
CA PHE A 471 -5.11 -15.65 -8.94
C PHE A 471 -3.74 -15.56 -9.62
N ARG A 472 -2.73 -15.30 -8.80
CA ARG A 472 -1.35 -15.52 -9.23
C ARG A 472 -1.13 -17.01 -9.46
N ALA A 473 -0.53 -17.33 -10.62
CA ALA A 473 -0.12 -18.68 -10.94
C ALA A 473 0.77 -19.24 -9.82
N PRO A 474 0.52 -20.46 -9.35
CA PRO A 474 1.42 -21.09 -8.40
C PRO A 474 2.80 -21.23 -9.06
N THR A 475 3.83 -21.08 -8.25
CA THR A 475 5.21 -21.26 -8.70
C THR A 475 5.50 -22.72 -9.11
N PHE A 476 4.53 -23.61 -8.93
CA PHE A 476 4.59 -25.01 -9.29
C PHE A 476 3.34 -25.39 -10.12
N PRO A 477 3.50 -25.89 -11.35
CA PRO A 477 2.40 -26.13 -12.27
C PRO A 477 1.53 -27.36 -11.95
N THR A 478 1.61 -27.96 -10.75
CA THR A 478 1.06 -29.26 -10.44
C THR A 478 -0.43 -29.32 -10.13
N LEU A 479 -1.09 -28.20 -10.04
CA LEU A 479 -2.51 -28.23 -9.70
C LEU A 479 -3.32 -27.77 -10.91
N ARG A 480 -3.70 -28.76 -11.75
CA ARG A 480 -4.92 -28.56 -12.50
C ARG A 480 -6.03 -28.36 -11.49
N PRO A 481 -6.89 -27.37 -11.67
CA PRO A 481 -8.10 -27.27 -10.90
C PRO A 481 -8.87 -28.60 -10.98
N ASP A 482 -9.75 -28.81 -10.01
CA ASP A 482 -10.72 -29.90 -9.99
C ASP A 482 -11.33 -30.11 -11.39
N PRO A 483 -11.64 -31.37 -11.81
CA PRO A 483 -12.35 -31.62 -13.06
C PRO A 483 -13.55 -30.69 -13.18
N GLY A 484 -13.64 -29.94 -14.29
CA GLY A 484 -14.69 -28.94 -14.51
C GLY A 484 -14.23 -27.49 -14.49
N TRP A 485 -12.96 -27.21 -14.15
CA TRP A 485 -12.35 -25.89 -14.33
C TRP A 485 -11.40 -25.89 -15.52
N HIS A 486 -11.62 -24.99 -16.45
CA HIS A 486 -10.81 -24.82 -17.67
C HIS A 486 -10.04 -23.51 -17.62
N LEU A 487 -8.79 -23.52 -18.01
CA LEU A 487 -7.99 -22.30 -18.18
C LEU A 487 -8.65 -21.45 -19.27
N LEU A 488 -8.90 -20.16 -18.99
CA LEU A 488 -9.33 -19.19 -19.99
C LEU A 488 -8.15 -18.40 -20.56
N PHE A 489 -7.20 -18.01 -19.67
CA PHE A 489 -6.08 -17.17 -20.06
C PHE A 489 -4.97 -17.24 -19.01
N LYS A 490 -3.74 -17.05 -19.47
CA LYS A 490 -2.55 -16.89 -18.62
C LYS A 490 -1.57 -15.92 -19.25
N ALA A 491 -0.99 -15.04 -18.43
CA ALA A 491 0.07 -14.13 -18.85
C ALA A 491 1.03 -13.88 -17.69
N GLY A 492 2.24 -14.40 -17.77
CA GLY A 492 3.17 -14.34 -16.64
C GLY A 492 2.65 -15.13 -15.44
N ASP A 493 2.55 -14.45 -14.32
CA ASP A 493 1.99 -15.01 -13.08
C ASP A 493 0.48 -14.76 -12.90
N GLU A 494 -0.18 -14.20 -13.89
CA GLU A 494 -1.62 -14.02 -13.88
C GLU A 494 -2.31 -15.20 -14.58
N GLU A 495 -3.27 -15.83 -13.91
CA GLU A 495 -4.09 -16.91 -14.51
C GLU A 495 -5.55 -16.75 -14.14
N ILE A 496 -6.44 -17.16 -15.06
CA ILE A 496 -7.88 -17.20 -14.85
C ILE A 496 -8.47 -18.49 -15.41
N PHE A 497 -9.35 -19.08 -14.60
CA PHE A 497 -10.11 -20.30 -14.90
C PHE A 497 -11.59 -20.01 -14.93
N GLN A 498 -12.33 -20.81 -15.71
CA GLN A 498 -13.79 -20.85 -15.79
C GLN A 498 -14.30 -22.23 -15.36
N HIS A 499 -15.34 -22.27 -14.55
CA HIS A 499 -16.06 -23.50 -14.23
C HIS A 499 -17.03 -23.85 -15.36
N GLU A 500 -17.00 -25.11 -15.87
CA GLU A 500 -17.79 -25.55 -17.03
C GLU A 500 -19.32 -25.42 -16.83
N ARG A 501 -19.80 -25.55 -15.59
CA ARG A 501 -21.22 -25.43 -15.21
C ARG A 501 -21.62 -24.04 -14.78
N GLY A 502 -20.74 -23.02 -14.98
CA GLY A 502 -21.07 -21.64 -14.69
C GLY A 502 -22.18 -21.12 -15.59
N ALA A 503 -23.00 -20.21 -15.07
CA ALA A 503 -24.13 -19.63 -15.81
C ALA A 503 -23.71 -18.99 -17.14
N HIS A 504 -22.51 -18.42 -17.20
CA HIS A 504 -21.95 -17.77 -18.38
C HIS A 504 -20.95 -18.65 -19.14
N ALA A 505 -20.69 -19.90 -18.73
CA ALA A 505 -19.61 -20.73 -19.26
C ALA A 505 -19.67 -20.91 -20.78
N ALA A 506 -20.82 -21.33 -21.30
CA ALA A 506 -21.00 -21.53 -22.74
C ALA A 506 -20.82 -20.22 -23.53
N ALA A 507 -21.36 -19.11 -23.02
CA ALA A 507 -21.20 -17.79 -23.63
C ALA A 507 -19.74 -17.32 -23.59
N ASN A 508 -19.03 -17.54 -22.47
CA ASN A 508 -17.63 -17.17 -22.32
C ASN A 508 -16.72 -17.99 -23.24
N VAL A 509 -16.97 -19.28 -23.42
CA VAL A 509 -16.26 -20.12 -24.39
C VAL A 509 -16.48 -19.59 -25.82
N ALA A 510 -17.71 -19.22 -26.19
CA ALA A 510 -17.99 -18.63 -27.49
C ALA A 510 -17.29 -17.26 -27.67
N ARG A 511 -17.22 -16.45 -26.61
CA ARG A 511 -16.46 -15.18 -26.60
C ARG A 511 -14.96 -15.40 -26.77
N LEU A 512 -14.39 -16.39 -26.07
CA LEU A 512 -13.00 -16.78 -26.18
C LEU A 512 -12.64 -17.23 -27.60
N ARG A 513 -13.51 -18.05 -28.22
CA ARG A 513 -13.33 -18.45 -29.63
C ARG A 513 -13.25 -17.26 -30.57
N ARG A 514 -14.16 -16.29 -30.45
CA ARG A 514 -14.14 -15.06 -31.25
C ARG A 514 -12.87 -14.22 -30.99
N TRP A 515 -12.46 -14.11 -29.73
CA TRP A 515 -11.26 -13.37 -29.35
C TRP A 515 -10.00 -13.98 -29.94
N LEU A 516 -9.89 -15.32 -29.97
CA LEU A 516 -8.78 -16.07 -30.57
C LEU A 516 -8.79 -15.98 -32.10
N ALA A 517 -9.95 -16.15 -32.75
CA ALA A 517 -10.08 -16.02 -34.20
C ALA A 517 -9.68 -14.62 -34.68
N ALA A 518 -10.07 -13.57 -33.97
CA ALA A 518 -9.66 -12.19 -34.26
C ALA A 518 -8.14 -11.96 -34.15
N ARG A 519 -7.42 -12.87 -33.49
CA ARG A 519 -5.95 -12.87 -33.34
C ARG A 519 -5.23 -13.89 -34.19
N GLY A 520 -5.93 -14.42 -35.19
CA GLY A 520 -5.36 -15.32 -36.22
C GLY A 520 -5.14 -16.76 -35.74
N VAL A 521 -5.80 -17.21 -34.69
CA VAL A 521 -5.80 -18.63 -34.32
C VAL A 521 -6.74 -19.37 -35.28
N ALA A 522 -6.15 -20.13 -36.20
CA ALA A 522 -6.90 -21.00 -37.07
C ALA A 522 -7.67 -22.02 -36.21
N ASP A 523 -8.80 -22.51 -36.71
CA ASP A 523 -9.61 -23.54 -36.07
C ASP A 523 -10.12 -23.25 -34.65
N ALA A 524 -10.07 -21.99 -34.20
CA ALA A 524 -10.59 -21.61 -32.87
C ALA A 524 -12.04 -22.09 -32.64
N GLY A 525 -12.82 -22.28 -33.71
CA GLY A 525 -14.20 -22.80 -33.65
C GLY A 525 -14.31 -24.26 -33.21
N THR A 526 -13.30 -25.08 -33.45
CA THR A 526 -13.29 -26.54 -33.24
C THR A 526 -12.47 -26.98 -32.03
N LEU A 527 -11.67 -26.08 -31.44
CA LEU A 527 -10.84 -26.38 -30.29
C LEU A 527 -11.67 -26.75 -29.05
N SER A 528 -11.21 -27.72 -28.27
CA SER A 528 -11.75 -28.02 -26.94
C SER A 528 -11.55 -26.84 -25.98
N PRO A 529 -12.29 -26.74 -24.87
CA PRO A 529 -12.08 -25.68 -23.88
C PRO A 529 -10.62 -25.57 -23.38
N ASP A 530 -9.95 -26.69 -23.13
CA ASP A 530 -8.55 -26.71 -22.69
C ASP A 530 -7.61 -26.20 -23.79
N ALA A 531 -7.79 -26.64 -25.04
CA ALA A 531 -7.00 -26.16 -26.16
C ALA A 531 -7.20 -24.65 -26.44
N LEU A 532 -8.41 -24.13 -26.23
CA LEU A 532 -8.68 -22.69 -26.29
C LEU A 532 -7.88 -21.93 -25.21
N GLY A 533 -7.85 -22.44 -23.98
CA GLY A 533 -7.09 -21.87 -22.88
C GLY A 533 -5.58 -21.88 -23.13
N GLU A 534 -5.05 -22.97 -23.70
CA GLU A 534 -3.64 -23.08 -24.09
C GLU A 534 -3.28 -22.08 -25.20
N ALA A 535 -4.14 -21.95 -26.21
CA ALA A 535 -3.94 -20.97 -27.28
C ALA A 535 -3.96 -19.53 -26.74
N ALA A 536 -4.87 -19.23 -25.82
CA ALA A 536 -4.95 -17.92 -25.16
C ALA A 536 -3.73 -17.66 -24.27
N ALA A 537 -3.23 -18.67 -23.54
CA ALA A 537 -2.01 -18.59 -22.75
C ALA A 537 -0.77 -18.31 -23.63
N GLY A 538 -0.68 -18.90 -24.81
CA GLY A 538 0.38 -18.62 -25.78
C GLY A 538 0.38 -17.16 -26.25
N ILE A 539 -0.79 -16.56 -26.45
CA ILE A 539 -0.93 -15.12 -26.73
C ILE A 539 -0.51 -14.29 -25.52
N GLY A 540 -1.02 -14.66 -24.33
CA GLY A 540 -0.70 -13.99 -23.07
C GLY A 540 0.80 -13.96 -22.78
N ALA A 541 1.51 -15.07 -23.00
CA ALA A 541 2.96 -15.16 -22.85
C ALA A 541 3.69 -14.13 -23.72
N ARG A 542 3.32 -14.02 -25.00
CA ARG A 542 3.91 -13.04 -25.93
C ARG A 542 3.64 -11.60 -25.51
N VAL A 543 2.41 -11.30 -25.09
CA VAL A 543 2.02 -9.96 -24.62
C VAL A 543 2.79 -9.61 -23.34
N TRP A 544 2.93 -10.54 -22.41
CA TRP A 544 3.67 -10.34 -21.16
C TRP A 544 5.17 -10.09 -21.41
N LEU A 545 5.81 -10.88 -22.28
CA LEU A 545 7.21 -10.68 -22.65
C LEU A 545 7.44 -9.35 -23.37
N ALA A 546 6.45 -8.84 -24.10
CA ALA A 546 6.49 -7.56 -24.75
C ALA A 546 6.37 -6.36 -23.81
N ALA A 547 6.00 -6.56 -22.53
CA ALA A 547 5.92 -5.48 -21.55
C ALA A 547 7.29 -4.84 -21.29
N PRO A 548 7.38 -3.52 -21.05
CA PRO A 548 8.65 -2.79 -20.97
C PRO A 548 9.63 -3.40 -19.96
N MET A 549 9.16 -3.77 -18.76
CA MET A 549 10.01 -4.36 -17.73
C MET A 549 10.56 -5.74 -18.13
N GLN A 550 9.75 -6.57 -18.78
CA GLN A 550 10.18 -7.90 -19.20
C GLN A 550 11.18 -7.82 -20.38
N ARG A 551 10.95 -6.90 -21.31
CA ARG A 551 11.92 -6.61 -22.38
C ARG A 551 13.26 -6.13 -21.82
N LEU A 552 13.23 -5.30 -20.79
CA LEU A 552 14.44 -4.83 -20.11
C LEU A 552 15.19 -6.01 -19.47
N LYS A 553 14.50 -6.85 -18.69
CA LYS A 553 15.09 -8.06 -18.08
C LYS A 553 15.72 -9.00 -19.11
N LEU A 554 14.99 -9.30 -20.20
CA LEU A 554 15.52 -10.16 -21.26
C LEU A 554 16.72 -9.56 -21.98
N ARG A 555 16.70 -8.24 -22.23
CA ARG A 555 17.84 -7.56 -22.85
C ARG A 555 19.08 -7.63 -21.95
N ASP A 556 18.92 -7.35 -20.66
CA ASP A 556 20.02 -7.40 -19.70
C ASP A 556 20.56 -8.82 -19.55
N ALA A 557 19.70 -9.84 -19.43
CA ALA A 557 20.09 -11.24 -19.40
C ALA A 557 20.87 -11.66 -20.65
N ARG A 558 20.43 -11.24 -21.85
CA ARG A 558 21.14 -11.55 -23.12
C ARG A 558 22.46 -10.79 -23.25
N ARG A 559 22.55 -9.60 -22.70
CA ARG A 559 23.81 -8.85 -22.64
C ARG A 559 24.84 -9.56 -21.76
N GLU A 560 24.40 -10.09 -20.61
CA GLU A 560 25.24 -10.89 -19.71
C GLU A 560 25.72 -12.19 -20.38
N GLN A 561 24.91 -12.83 -21.23
CA GLN A 561 25.30 -14.02 -21.99
C GLN A 561 26.45 -13.75 -22.98
N ALA A 562 26.63 -12.52 -23.42
CA ALA A 562 27.72 -12.11 -24.28
C ALA A 562 29.03 -11.79 -23.53
N SER A 563 29.05 -11.89 -22.19
CA SER A 563 30.22 -11.61 -21.35
C SER A 563 31.35 -12.63 -21.57
N ALA A 564 32.58 -12.19 -21.46
CA ALA A 564 33.76 -13.07 -21.43
C ALA A 564 33.81 -13.92 -20.15
N ASP A 565 33.24 -13.40 -19.04
CA ASP A 565 33.20 -14.09 -17.74
C ASP A 565 32.12 -15.20 -17.72
N ALA A 566 32.54 -16.42 -17.36
CA ALA A 566 31.67 -17.59 -17.34
C ALA A 566 30.54 -17.48 -16.31
N ALA A 567 30.81 -16.91 -15.11
CA ALA A 567 29.80 -16.76 -14.07
C ALA A 567 28.72 -15.77 -14.49
N THR A 568 29.10 -14.68 -15.14
CA THR A 568 28.17 -13.69 -15.71
C THR A 568 27.31 -14.30 -16.82
N ARG A 569 27.91 -15.12 -17.71
CA ARG A 569 27.14 -15.83 -18.74
C ARG A 569 26.10 -16.78 -18.14
N VAL A 570 26.48 -17.56 -17.13
CA VAL A 570 25.57 -18.48 -16.43
C VAL A 570 24.43 -17.70 -15.76
N HIS A 571 24.75 -16.57 -15.11
CA HIS A 571 23.74 -15.68 -14.53
C HIS A 571 22.73 -15.22 -15.58
N GLY A 572 23.19 -14.70 -16.72
CA GLY A 572 22.32 -14.25 -17.81
C GLY A 572 21.43 -15.37 -18.39
N LEU A 573 21.97 -16.59 -18.59
CA LEU A 573 21.19 -17.74 -19.05
C LEU A 573 20.12 -18.14 -18.03
N ARG A 574 20.44 -18.09 -16.72
CA ARG A 574 19.48 -18.38 -15.67
C ARG A 574 18.35 -17.34 -15.60
N GLU A 575 18.67 -16.05 -15.70
CA GLU A 575 17.68 -14.98 -15.67
C GLU A 575 16.76 -15.00 -16.90
N GLU A 576 17.29 -15.28 -18.11
CA GLU A 576 16.46 -15.49 -19.30
C GLU A 576 15.55 -16.71 -19.14
N GLY A 577 16.10 -17.84 -18.67
CA GLY A 577 15.32 -19.05 -18.42
C GLY A 577 14.22 -18.85 -17.39
N ALA A 578 14.52 -18.14 -16.29
CA ALA A 578 13.54 -17.80 -15.26
C ALA A 578 12.43 -16.88 -15.82
N THR A 579 12.78 -15.92 -16.66
CA THR A 579 11.81 -15.01 -17.31
C THR A 579 10.90 -15.75 -18.28
N LEU A 580 11.44 -16.64 -19.09
CA LEU A 580 10.65 -17.49 -20.00
C LEU A 580 9.74 -18.46 -19.23
N TRP A 581 10.24 -19.02 -18.12
CA TRP A 581 9.45 -19.86 -17.23
C TRP A 581 8.26 -19.10 -16.63
N GLN A 582 8.47 -17.87 -16.16
CA GLN A 582 7.39 -17.00 -15.68
C GLN A 582 6.37 -16.70 -16.77
N ALA A 583 6.81 -16.54 -18.02
CA ALA A 583 5.91 -16.37 -19.16
C ALA A 583 5.08 -17.62 -19.51
N GLY A 584 5.42 -18.79 -18.94
CA GLY A 584 4.78 -20.06 -19.31
C GLY A 584 5.39 -20.75 -20.54
N LEU A 585 6.50 -20.25 -21.07
CA LEU A 585 7.23 -20.82 -22.21
C LEU A 585 8.23 -21.88 -21.72
N TYR A 586 7.70 -22.96 -21.15
CA TYR A 586 8.47 -23.94 -20.40
C TYR A 586 9.51 -24.68 -21.22
N ALA A 587 9.17 -25.10 -22.46
CA ALA A 587 10.11 -25.77 -23.34
C ALA A 587 11.28 -24.87 -23.78
N GLU A 588 11.01 -23.57 -23.99
CA GLU A 588 12.05 -22.59 -24.34
C GLU A 588 12.94 -22.30 -23.12
N ALA A 589 12.32 -22.12 -21.95
CA ALA A 589 13.03 -21.94 -20.67
C ALA A 589 13.97 -23.12 -20.39
N ALA A 590 13.49 -24.36 -20.57
CA ALA A 590 14.30 -25.58 -20.38
C ALA A 590 15.53 -25.58 -21.27
N ARG A 591 15.40 -25.23 -22.56
CA ARG A 591 16.53 -25.15 -23.49
C ARG A 591 17.59 -24.11 -23.06
N VAL A 592 17.15 -22.94 -22.61
CA VAL A 592 18.05 -21.88 -22.14
C VAL A 592 18.77 -22.30 -20.87
N LEU A 593 18.06 -22.85 -19.89
CA LEU A 593 18.62 -23.33 -18.63
C LEU A 593 19.61 -24.49 -18.83
N ALA A 594 19.31 -25.41 -19.73
CA ALA A 594 20.22 -26.50 -20.07
C ALA A 594 21.57 -25.98 -20.62
N ARG A 595 21.57 -24.93 -21.45
CA ARG A 595 22.80 -24.27 -21.91
C ARG A 595 23.62 -23.72 -20.75
N GLY A 596 22.97 -23.13 -19.74
CA GLY A 596 23.64 -22.64 -18.53
C GLY A 596 24.33 -23.77 -17.75
N LEU A 597 23.66 -24.91 -17.63
CA LEU A 597 24.18 -26.10 -16.93
C LEU A 597 25.32 -26.82 -17.68
N VAL A 598 25.51 -26.57 -18.96
CA VAL A 598 26.71 -26.99 -19.68
C VAL A 598 27.96 -26.22 -19.20
N ILE A 599 27.79 -24.93 -18.85
CA ILE A 599 28.87 -24.07 -18.37
C ILE A 599 29.12 -24.29 -16.87
N ASP A 600 28.05 -24.34 -16.07
CA ASP A 600 28.10 -24.62 -14.62
C ASP A 600 27.12 -25.75 -14.26
N PRO A 601 27.58 -26.99 -14.25
CA PRO A 601 26.78 -28.17 -13.85
C PRO A 601 26.31 -28.13 -12.40
N GLU A 602 26.93 -27.30 -11.54
CA GLU A 602 26.64 -27.19 -10.11
C GLU A 602 25.70 -26.00 -9.77
N ASP A 603 25.17 -25.27 -10.78
CA ASP A 603 24.15 -24.26 -10.54
C ASP A 603 22.83 -24.90 -10.11
N ALA A 604 22.66 -24.99 -8.78
CA ALA A 604 21.49 -25.59 -8.16
C ALA A 604 20.18 -24.84 -8.53
N LYS A 605 20.24 -23.52 -8.71
CA LYS A 605 19.07 -22.70 -9.07
C LYS A 605 18.64 -22.94 -10.50
N ALA A 606 19.59 -22.94 -11.44
CA ALA A 606 19.29 -23.26 -12.84
C ALA A 606 18.72 -24.67 -13.00
N ARG A 607 19.29 -25.65 -12.30
CA ARG A 607 18.82 -27.05 -12.31
C ARG A 607 17.42 -27.20 -11.72
N HIS A 608 17.13 -26.47 -10.62
CA HIS A 608 15.80 -26.42 -10.03
C HIS A 608 14.75 -25.91 -11.04
N PHE A 609 15.02 -24.78 -11.69
CA PHE A 609 14.11 -24.26 -12.72
C PHE A 609 13.99 -25.19 -13.94
N LEU A 610 15.08 -25.82 -14.36
CA LEU A 610 15.06 -26.80 -15.45
C LEU A 610 14.14 -27.98 -15.13
N ALA A 611 14.25 -28.56 -13.93
CA ALA A 611 13.37 -29.66 -13.53
C ALA A 611 11.89 -29.28 -13.57
N LEU A 612 11.57 -28.08 -13.09
CA LEU A 612 10.20 -27.57 -13.13
C LEU A 612 9.70 -27.32 -14.57
N CYS A 613 10.56 -26.77 -15.44
CA CYS A 613 10.24 -26.52 -16.84
C CYS A 613 9.97 -27.83 -17.61
N LEU A 614 10.83 -28.83 -17.42
CA LEU A 614 10.67 -30.15 -18.05
C LEU A 614 9.34 -30.81 -17.62
N PHE A 615 9.06 -30.80 -16.33
CA PHE A 615 7.80 -31.33 -15.82
C PHE A 615 6.59 -30.59 -16.41
N ALA A 616 6.63 -29.26 -16.42
CA ALA A 616 5.54 -28.43 -16.95
C ALA A 616 5.34 -28.56 -18.47
N SER A 617 6.40 -28.89 -19.20
CA SER A 617 6.33 -29.17 -20.66
C SER A 617 5.94 -30.62 -20.99
N GLY A 618 5.68 -31.46 -19.96
CA GLY A 618 5.30 -32.88 -20.15
C GLY A 618 6.47 -33.86 -20.22
N ASP A 619 7.71 -33.39 -20.11
CA ASP A 619 8.89 -34.23 -20.07
C ASP A 619 9.15 -34.71 -18.61
N ALA A 620 8.35 -35.68 -18.18
CA ALA A 620 8.44 -36.25 -16.83
C ALA A 620 9.76 -36.98 -16.58
N ASP A 621 10.30 -37.66 -17.60
CA ASP A 621 11.56 -38.40 -17.48
C ASP A 621 12.75 -37.48 -17.41
N GLY A 622 12.79 -36.44 -18.22
CA GLY A 622 13.79 -35.38 -18.12
C GLY A 622 13.76 -34.67 -16.76
N ALA A 623 12.56 -34.39 -16.22
CA ALA A 623 12.40 -33.82 -14.89
C ALA A 623 12.91 -34.78 -13.79
N ARG A 624 12.58 -36.08 -13.86
CA ARG A 624 13.02 -37.14 -12.95
C ARG A 624 14.55 -37.25 -12.93
N ALA A 625 15.18 -37.15 -14.10
CA ALA A 625 16.62 -37.18 -14.25
C ALA A 625 17.36 -36.06 -13.48
N GLN A 626 16.69 -34.94 -13.16
CA GLN A 626 17.29 -33.84 -12.42
C GLN A 626 17.29 -34.08 -10.89
N ILE A 627 16.41 -34.93 -10.35
CA ILE A 627 16.19 -35.12 -8.91
C ILE A 627 17.46 -35.55 -8.15
N PRO A 628 18.26 -36.54 -8.63
CA PRO A 628 19.46 -36.97 -7.92
C PRO A 628 20.47 -35.81 -7.72
N SER A 629 20.70 -35.01 -8.75
CA SER A 629 21.57 -33.85 -8.68
C SER A 629 21.04 -32.76 -7.76
N LEU A 630 19.72 -32.50 -7.78
CA LEU A 630 19.09 -31.55 -6.86
C LEU A 630 19.14 -31.97 -5.41
N THR A 631 19.04 -33.27 -5.12
CA THR A 631 19.22 -33.83 -3.77
C THR A 631 20.65 -33.61 -3.28
N ARG A 632 21.66 -33.86 -4.13
CA ARG A 632 23.05 -33.57 -3.80
C ARG A 632 23.32 -32.09 -3.54
N LEU A 633 22.69 -31.19 -4.31
CA LEU A 633 22.87 -29.74 -4.23
C LEU A 633 21.93 -29.06 -3.24
N GLN A 634 21.14 -29.78 -2.45
CA GLN A 634 20.08 -29.22 -1.60
C GLN A 634 20.55 -28.14 -0.61
N ALA A 635 21.82 -28.20 -0.16
CA ALA A 635 22.40 -27.19 0.73
C ALA A 635 22.51 -25.79 0.07
N ARG A 636 22.59 -25.73 -1.27
CA ARG A 636 22.67 -24.50 -2.05
C ARG A 636 21.28 -23.91 -2.40
N LEU A 637 20.21 -24.60 -1.99
CA LEU A 637 18.82 -24.23 -2.28
C LEU A 637 18.15 -23.62 -1.04
N THR A 638 17.26 -22.66 -1.28
CA THR A 638 16.43 -22.08 -0.22
C THR A 638 15.42 -23.11 0.32
N PRO A 639 14.90 -22.94 1.56
CA PRO A 639 13.85 -23.84 2.09
C PRO A 639 12.64 -23.97 1.15
N VAL A 640 12.22 -22.89 0.52
CA VAL A 640 11.13 -22.88 -0.46
C VAL A 640 11.46 -23.72 -1.68
N GLN A 641 12.65 -23.61 -2.24
CA GLN A 641 13.09 -24.41 -3.38
C GLN A 641 13.19 -25.90 -3.02
N ARG A 642 13.69 -26.25 -1.84
CA ARG A 642 13.69 -27.64 -1.33
C ARG A 642 12.28 -28.21 -1.22
N GLY A 643 11.35 -27.44 -0.68
CA GLY A 643 9.94 -27.83 -0.60
C GLY A 643 9.33 -28.13 -1.98
N ARG A 644 9.62 -27.30 -2.99
CA ARG A 644 9.18 -27.51 -4.38
C ARG A 644 9.75 -28.78 -5.01
N ILE A 645 11.02 -29.08 -4.77
CA ILE A 645 11.64 -30.32 -5.27
C ILE A 645 10.96 -31.55 -4.64
N ALA A 646 10.67 -31.51 -3.34
CA ALA A 646 9.95 -32.59 -2.68
C ALA A 646 8.52 -32.75 -3.24
N GLN A 647 7.86 -31.68 -3.61
CA GLN A 647 6.55 -31.72 -4.29
C GLN A 647 6.68 -32.30 -5.70
N LEU A 648 7.68 -31.89 -6.47
CA LEU A 648 7.96 -32.42 -7.79
C LEU A 648 8.22 -33.93 -7.76
N ALA A 649 9.06 -34.40 -6.85
CA ALA A 649 9.34 -35.81 -6.70
C ALA A 649 8.06 -36.62 -6.43
N ARG A 650 7.23 -36.17 -5.49
CA ARG A 650 5.93 -36.80 -5.21
C ARG A 650 5.00 -36.82 -6.42
N ALA A 651 4.96 -35.74 -7.19
CA ALA A 651 4.12 -35.65 -8.39
C ALA A 651 4.59 -36.63 -9.51
N LEU A 652 5.92 -36.74 -9.67
CA LEU A 652 6.51 -37.70 -10.60
C LEU A 652 6.28 -39.16 -10.18
N ASP A 653 6.27 -39.46 -8.89
CA ASP A 653 5.96 -40.77 -8.35
C ASP A 653 4.46 -41.12 -8.48
N ALA A 654 3.57 -40.16 -8.30
CA ALA A 654 2.10 -40.33 -8.46
C ALA A 654 1.70 -40.55 -9.93
N GLY A 655 2.39 -39.92 -10.87
CA GLY A 655 2.16 -40.11 -12.31
C GLY A 655 2.75 -41.42 -12.87
N ALA A 656 3.57 -42.11 -12.11
CA ALA A 656 4.12 -43.43 -12.45
C ALA A 656 3.20 -44.59 -12.01
N ARG A 657 2.12 -44.32 -11.29
CA ARG A 657 1.07 -45.27 -10.91
C ARG A 657 -0.17 -45.06 -11.76
#